data_272e1d6c1a9bebf9f84fd012142bcd54
#
_entry.id   272e1d6c1a9bebf9f84fd012142bcd54
#
_cell.length_a   1.000
_cell.length_b   1.000
_cell.length_c   1.000
_cell.angle_alpha   90.00
_cell.angle_beta   90.00
_cell.angle_gamma   90.00
#
_symmetry.space_group_name_H-M   'P 1'
#
loop_
_entity.id
_entity.type
_entity.pdbx_description
1 polymer ?
#
loop_
_entity_poly.entity_id
_entity_poly.type
_entity_poly.pdbx_seq_one_letter_code
_entity_poly.pdbx_strand_id
1 'polypeptide(L)'
;MRRWSCLAALPYLLSPAYAAGLGPSSGEPVAPAVSERASSYSHWLEERSMLQQARVLARHYSGNSIQWQHPYGQPQPHAAVARASVWFTAYPASTIAASPGTSVISTLAEERLWSAFQAIGIQGIHTGPMKRSGGVRDLGYTPSIDGNFDRISFEIDPAFGTEAQYKAMVAAARSHGAIVIGDVIPGHTGKGPDFRLAERAYADYPGLYHMVQIEPRDWGLLPPVPAGHDAVNLTPAAVDALQKKGYIVGQLHSGIFYEPGVKDTDWSATDVVRGADGVQRRWVYLHYFKQGQPTLNWLDPSFAAERLVIGDAVHELAVLGDGMLRLDANGLLGIERDPTGRVWWAGHPLSLTANQLIADMVRKLDGFTFEELALPLDVMREMSRGGPDLSYDFVTRPAYDHALLTGDAGFLRLVFQLMREYGIDPGRLIHALQNHDELTMGISHFAVHADETFPFRGGRLTGKELRELVRREMYDRLLGERAPYNLKFGEGVASTTATVVAATLGIRDLGALKPGDVERIRRLHLLLAFYNAMQPGVFALSGWDLVGALTLPAASVRERLADGDTRWINRGAYDLLGSNPQASQSAGGLPRAVALYGSLTEQLQSSDSFASRLARLIRARAQLHLQSARLADVPAVQAKGLFVLVHELPDNTGLEITAINFGDRAIDESVPIRGAATGSKAIDVLEPQAPPLDLGPDGRLQLRLNAFAAKALRIKDPVSP
;
A
#
# COMPACT_ATOMS: atom_id res chain seq x y z
N MET A 1 -5.85 -38.83 -30.10
CA MET A 1 -6.18 -40.14 -29.53
C MET A 1 -5.05 -40.60 -28.63
N ARG A 2 -5.26 -40.54 -27.34
CA ARG A 2 -4.78 -41.49 -26.31
C ARG A 2 -5.37 -41.04 -24.99
N ARG A 3 -6.23 -41.88 -24.49
CA ARG A 3 -6.91 -41.80 -23.19
C ARG A 3 -5.89 -42.00 -22.07
N TRP A 4 -5.97 -41.23 -21.03
CA TRP A 4 -5.46 -41.61 -19.72
C TRP A 4 -6.62 -41.65 -18.75
N SER A 5 -6.85 -42.86 -18.26
CA SER A 5 -7.88 -43.19 -17.25
C SER A 5 -7.24 -43.30 -15.90
N CYS A 6 -8.03 -42.97 -14.88
CA CYS A 6 -7.99 -43.45 -13.50
C CYS A 6 -6.82 -43.03 -12.61
N LEU A 7 -7.11 -42.13 -11.69
CA LEU A 7 -6.56 -42.22 -10.34
C LEU A 7 -7.73 -42.30 -9.35
N ALA A 8 -7.65 -43.40 -8.61
CA ALA A 8 -8.67 -43.83 -7.67
C ALA A 8 -8.74 -42.93 -6.43
N ALA A 9 -9.95 -42.63 -5.99
CA ALA A 9 -10.23 -42.03 -4.71
C ALA A 9 -9.88 -42.98 -3.56
N LEU A 10 -9.07 -42.52 -2.62
CA LEU A 10 -8.89 -43.15 -1.32
C LEU A 10 -9.92 -42.55 -0.35
N PRO A 11 -10.73 -43.39 0.30
CA PRO A 11 -11.64 -42.90 1.32
C PRO A 11 -10.88 -42.70 2.64
N TYR A 12 -10.98 -41.49 3.19
CA TYR A 12 -10.62 -41.26 4.59
C TYR A 12 -11.64 -41.91 5.51
N LEU A 13 -11.22 -42.97 6.18
CA LEU A 13 -11.93 -43.60 7.29
C LEU A 13 -11.82 -42.69 8.53
N LEU A 14 -12.95 -42.06 8.89
CA LEU A 14 -13.18 -41.53 10.22
C LEU A 14 -13.48 -42.67 11.18
N SER A 15 -12.61 -42.93 12.14
CA SER A 15 -12.88 -43.83 13.25
C SER A 15 -13.65 -43.13 14.35
N PRO A 16 -14.75 -43.68 14.81
CA PRO A 16 -15.43 -43.26 16.04
C PRO A 16 -14.98 -44.14 17.21
N ALA A 17 -14.37 -43.59 18.23
CA ALA A 17 -14.26 -44.17 19.57
C ALA A 17 -13.75 -43.07 20.50
N TYR A 18 -14.45 -42.67 21.53
CA TYR A 18 -14.60 -43.28 22.79
C TYR A 18 -15.75 -42.61 23.59
N ALA A 19 -16.83 -43.34 23.77
CA ALA A 19 -17.71 -43.11 24.90
C ALA A 19 -17.47 -44.25 25.88
N ALA A 20 -16.84 -43.97 26.99
CA ALA A 20 -16.81 -44.85 28.15
C ALA A 20 -17.40 -44.12 29.33
N GLY A 21 -18.54 -44.62 29.79
CA GLY A 21 -19.24 -44.11 30.96
C GLY A 21 -18.47 -44.36 32.26
N LEU A 22 -18.51 -43.38 33.14
CA LEU A 22 -18.23 -43.56 34.57
C LEU A 22 -19.45 -43.09 35.36
N GLY A 23 -19.93 -43.97 36.19
CA GLY A 23 -21.08 -43.74 37.08
C GLY A 23 -20.82 -42.71 38.18
N PRO A 24 -21.83 -42.31 38.94
CA PRO A 24 -21.77 -41.14 39.80
C PRO A 24 -21.03 -41.46 41.10
N SER A 25 -19.99 -40.70 41.39
CA SER A 25 -19.43 -40.55 42.74
C SER A 25 -19.92 -39.24 43.36
N SER A 26 -20.62 -39.36 44.47
CA SER A 26 -21.01 -38.25 45.33
C SER A 26 -19.80 -37.60 46.00
N GLY A 27 -19.52 -36.38 45.62
CA GLY A 27 -18.54 -35.51 46.27
C GLY A 27 -18.97 -34.05 46.13
N GLU A 28 -18.97 -33.31 47.20
CA GLU A 28 -19.46 -31.94 47.34
C GLU A 28 -18.87 -30.97 46.27
N PRO A 29 -19.62 -29.94 45.83
CA PRO A 29 -19.21 -29.05 44.80
C PRO A 29 -18.22 -27.99 45.28
N VAL A 30 -16.94 -28.15 44.98
CA VAL A 30 -15.94 -27.09 45.11
C VAL A 30 -15.90 -26.31 43.80
N ALA A 31 -16.36 -25.09 43.89
CA ALA A 31 -16.21 -23.92 43.00
C ALA A 31 -16.06 -24.14 41.47
N PRO A 32 -17.15 -24.05 40.70
CA PRO A 32 -17.10 -24.05 39.22
C PRO A 32 -16.69 -22.71 38.59
N ALA A 33 -16.47 -21.65 39.35
CA ALA A 33 -16.43 -20.28 38.82
C ALA A 33 -15.24 -19.90 37.93
N VAL A 34 -14.07 -20.57 38.04
CA VAL A 34 -12.88 -20.21 37.25
C VAL A 34 -12.82 -20.98 35.94
N SER A 35 -13.25 -22.22 35.89
CA SER A 35 -13.26 -23.02 34.65
C SER A 35 -14.37 -22.58 33.68
N GLU A 36 -15.54 -22.22 34.17
CA GLU A 36 -16.66 -21.72 33.36
C GLU A 36 -16.36 -20.35 32.75
N ARG A 37 -15.76 -19.43 33.48
CA ARG A 37 -15.33 -18.12 32.95
C ARG A 37 -14.23 -18.27 31.91
N ALA A 38 -13.26 -19.16 32.12
CA ALA A 38 -12.20 -19.43 31.16
C ALA A 38 -12.75 -20.08 29.88
N SER A 39 -13.73 -20.99 29.99
CA SER A 39 -14.42 -21.62 28.87
C SER A 39 -15.29 -20.60 28.10
N SER A 40 -16.04 -19.75 28.79
CA SER A 40 -16.88 -18.73 28.16
C SER A 40 -16.06 -17.66 27.46
N TYR A 41 -14.90 -17.26 27.99
CA TYR A 41 -14.02 -16.32 27.32
C TYR A 41 -13.37 -16.93 26.07
N SER A 42 -12.90 -18.17 26.13
CA SER A 42 -12.36 -18.86 24.95
C SER A 42 -13.42 -19.00 23.85
N HIS A 43 -14.66 -19.33 24.22
CA HIS A 43 -15.77 -19.42 23.29
C HIS A 43 -16.12 -18.06 22.66
N TRP A 44 -16.15 -16.98 23.45
CA TRP A 44 -16.34 -15.62 22.98
C TRP A 44 -15.24 -15.18 21.98
N LEU A 45 -13.96 -15.55 22.24
CA LEU A 45 -12.85 -15.31 21.30
C LEU A 45 -13.01 -16.14 20.02
N GLU A 46 -13.36 -17.42 20.11
CA GLU A 46 -13.50 -18.32 18.97
C GLU A 46 -14.61 -17.86 18.03
N GLU A 47 -15.74 -17.40 18.53
CA GLU A 47 -16.82 -16.83 17.73
C GLU A 47 -16.38 -15.62 16.90
N ARG A 48 -15.38 -14.87 17.37
CA ARG A 48 -14.86 -13.64 16.76
C ARG A 48 -13.54 -13.83 16.02
N SER A 49 -13.04 -15.06 16.00
CA SER A 49 -11.77 -15.41 15.34
C SER A 49 -11.89 -15.31 13.82
N MET A 50 -10.96 -14.63 13.18
CA MET A 50 -10.84 -14.57 11.73
C MET A 50 -10.57 -15.95 11.14
N LEU A 51 -9.75 -16.77 11.81
CA LEU A 51 -9.47 -18.14 11.37
C LEU A 51 -10.74 -19.01 11.40
N GLN A 52 -11.60 -18.87 12.42
CA GLN A 52 -12.87 -19.55 12.47
C GLN A 52 -13.84 -19.04 11.38
N GLN A 53 -13.89 -17.74 11.14
CA GLN A 53 -14.66 -17.14 10.05
C GLN A 53 -14.17 -17.65 8.69
N ALA A 54 -12.85 -17.74 8.47
CA ALA A 54 -12.25 -18.32 7.26
C ALA A 54 -12.68 -19.79 7.06
N ARG A 55 -12.72 -20.59 8.13
CA ARG A 55 -13.21 -21.99 8.10
C ARG A 55 -14.69 -22.07 7.68
N VAL A 56 -15.52 -21.14 8.15
CA VAL A 56 -16.94 -21.07 7.77
C VAL A 56 -17.08 -20.71 6.30
N LEU A 57 -16.34 -19.70 5.82
CA LEU A 57 -16.32 -19.30 4.42
C LEU A 57 -15.82 -20.44 3.51
N ALA A 58 -14.75 -21.13 3.88
CA ALA A 58 -14.24 -22.27 3.12
C ALA A 58 -15.30 -23.37 2.96
N ARG A 59 -16.09 -23.67 4.00
CA ARG A 59 -17.19 -24.64 3.90
C ARG A 59 -18.32 -24.12 3.00
N HIS A 60 -18.67 -22.84 3.10
CA HIS A 60 -19.74 -22.24 2.32
C HIS A 60 -19.43 -22.21 0.83
N TYR A 61 -18.21 -21.82 0.48
CA TYR A 61 -17.74 -21.67 -0.91
C TYR A 61 -17.07 -22.92 -1.48
N SER A 62 -17.02 -24.03 -0.73
CA SER A 62 -16.54 -25.31 -1.23
C SER A 62 -17.46 -25.90 -2.28
N GLY A 63 -16.90 -26.56 -3.27
CA GLY A 63 -17.67 -27.26 -4.31
C GLY A 63 -18.08 -26.38 -5.47
N ASN A 64 -19.36 -26.24 -5.75
CA ASN A 64 -19.86 -25.66 -7.00
C ASN A 64 -19.99 -24.13 -6.99
N SER A 65 -19.79 -23.46 -5.87
CA SER A 65 -20.04 -22.02 -5.74
C SER A 65 -18.92 -21.19 -6.37
N ILE A 66 -17.71 -21.73 -6.51
CA ILE A 66 -16.54 -21.06 -7.06
C ILE A 66 -16.23 -21.63 -8.44
N GLN A 67 -16.18 -20.75 -9.44
CA GLN A 67 -15.82 -21.11 -10.81
C GLN A 67 -14.52 -20.44 -11.21
N TRP A 68 -13.83 -21.07 -12.16
CA TRP A 68 -12.61 -20.53 -12.74
C TRP A 68 -12.97 -19.52 -13.84
N GLN A 69 -12.71 -18.24 -13.59
CA GLN A 69 -13.02 -17.17 -14.53
C GLN A 69 -11.83 -16.83 -15.44
N HIS A 70 -10.60 -16.96 -14.92
CA HIS A 70 -9.36 -16.58 -15.61
C HIS A 70 -8.29 -17.68 -15.55
N PRO A 71 -7.30 -17.66 -16.48
CA PRO A 71 -6.08 -18.44 -16.32
C PRO A 71 -5.34 -18.03 -15.05
N TYR A 72 -5.39 -18.85 -14.02
CA TYR A 72 -4.97 -18.45 -12.68
C TYR A 72 -3.47 -18.55 -12.42
N GLY A 73 -2.71 -19.36 -13.08
CA GLY A 73 -1.28 -19.53 -12.82
C GLY A 73 -0.37 -18.45 -13.40
N GLN A 74 -0.94 -17.41 -14.04
CA GLN A 74 -0.17 -16.34 -14.69
C GLN A 74 -0.75 -14.96 -14.34
N PRO A 75 0.09 -13.96 -14.02
CA PRO A 75 -0.35 -12.59 -13.86
C PRO A 75 -1.05 -12.06 -15.13
N GLN A 76 -2.09 -11.26 -14.92
CA GLN A 76 -2.93 -10.70 -15.98
C GLN A 76 -2.94 -9.15 -15.95
N PRO A 77 -1.78 -8.48 -16.07
CA PRO A 77 -1.68 -7.03 -15.86
C PRO A 77 -2.56 -6.24 -16.83
N HIS A 78 -2.60 -6.63 -18.11
CA HIS A 78 -3.44 -5.93 -19.08
C HIS A 78 -4.93 -6.05 -18.77
N ALA A 79 -5.39 -7.21 -18.29
CA ALA A 79 -6.78 -7.40 -17.87
C ALA A 79 -7.11 -6.59 -16.61
N ALA A 80 -6.18 -6.55 -15.64
CA ALA A 80 -6.32 -5.74 -14.44
C ALA A 80 -6.40 -4.24 -14.76
N VAL A 81 -5.52 -3.73 -15.62
CA VAL A 81 -5.52 -2.33 -16.10
C VAL A 81 -6.78 -2.02 -16.91
N ALA A 82 -7.27 -2.96 -17.74
CA ALA A 82 -8.51 -2.79 -18.50
C ALA A 82 -9.74 -2.74 -17.59
N ARG A 83 -9.71 -3.39 -16.44
CA ARG A 83 -10.80 -3.34 -15.43
C ARG A 83 -10.95 -1.94 -14.82
N ALA A 84 -9.83 -1.31 -14.46
CA ALA A 84 -9.77 0.08 -14.01
C ALA A 84 -8.34 0.62 -14.16
N SER A 85 -8.16 1.70 -14.92
CA SER A 85 -6.85 2.32 -15.18
C SER A 85 -6.63 3.64 -14.44
N VAL A 86 -7.65 4.16 -13.76
CA VAL A 86 -7.59 5.36 -12.93
C VAL A 86 -8.33 5.10 -11.62
N TRP A 87 -7.61 5.22 -10.50
CA TRP A 87 -8.16 4.91 -9.19
C TRP A 87 -8.13 6.10 -8.26
N PHE A 88 -9.14 6.14 -7.40
CA PHE A 88 -9.18 6.99 -6.22
C PHE A 88 -8.91 6.13 -4.98
N THR A 89 -7.95 6.52 -4.16
CA THR A 89 -7.70 5.88 -2.86
C THR A 89 -8.42 6.64 -1.76
N ALA A 90 -9.45 6.03 -1.21
CA ALA A 90 -10.12 6.49 0.00
C ALA A 90 -9.39 5.94 1.23
N TYR A 91 -9.05 6.81 2.15
CA TYR A 91 -8.56 6.41 3.46
C TYR A 91 -9.70 6.57 4.46
N PRO A 92 -10.33 5.48 4.97
CA PRO A 92 -11.58 5.59 5.74
C PRO A 92 -11.44 6.43 6.98
N ALA A 93 -10.33 6.24 7.72
CA ALA A 93 -10.04 6.99 8.93
C ALA A 93 -9.91 8.51 8.70
N SER A 94 -9.56 8.95 7.49
CA SER A 94 -9.41 10.37 7.11
C SER A 94 -10.61 10.93 6.34
N THR A 95 -11.57 10.10 5.97
CA THR A 95 -12.74 10.56 5.22
C THR A 95 -13.79 11.16 6.16
N ILE A 96 -14.17 12.39 5.93
CA ILE A 96 -15.29 13.04 6.65
C ILE A 96 -16.59 12.57 6.01
N ALA A 97 -17.51 12.07 6.83
CA ALA A 97 -18.84 11.65 6.39
C ALA A 97 -19.66 12.85 5.87
N ALA A 98 -20.49 12.60 4.87
CA ALA A 98 -21.26 13.65 4.16
C ALA A 98 -22.21 14.46 5.06
N SER A 99 -22.66 13.87 6.16
CA SER A 99 -23.48 14.57 7.16
C SER A 99 -23.35 13.89 8.53
N PRO A 100 -23.70 14.58 9.63
CA PRO A 100 -23.79 13.94 10.93
C PRO A 100 -24.74 12.74 10.89
N GLY A 101 -24.31 11.59 11.41
CA GLY A 101 -25.07 10.34 11.41
C GLY A 101 -24.98 9.50 10.13
N THR A 102 -24.37 10.01 9.07
CA THR A 102 -24.02 9.22 7.87
C THR A 102 -22.70 8.47 8.10
N SER A 103 -22.60 7.24 7.66
CA SER A 103 -21.34 6.48 7.72
C SER A 103 -20.38 6.91 6.61
N VAL A 104 -19.10 6.65 6.82
CA VAL A 104 -18.06 6.84 5.77
C VAL A 104 -18.40 6.01 4.53
N ILE A 105 -18.79 4.75 4.71
CA ILE A 105 -19.14 3.85 3.61
C ILE A 105 -20.35 4.37 2.84
N SER A 106 -21.38 4.86 3.53
CA SER A 106 -22.55 5.47 2.87
C SER A 106 -22.17 6.74 2.10
N THR A 107 -21.20 7.52 2.61
CA THR A 107 -20.66 8.69 1.90
C THR A 107 -19.97 8.29 0.59
N LEU A 108 -19.20 7.19 0.62
CA LEU A 108 -18.54 6.65 -0.56
C LEU A 108 -19.51 5.97 -1.54
N ALA A 109 -20.74 5.70 -1.12
CA ALA A 109 -21.82 5.18 -1.98
C ALA A 109 -22.67 6.29 -2.61
N GLU A 110 -22.48 7.57 -2.26
CA GLU A 110 -23.32 8.66 -2.74
C GLU A 110 -23.25 8.86 -4.26
N GLU A 111 -24.40 8.96 -4.91
CA GLU A 111 -24.54 9.20 -6.36
C GLU A 111 -23.78 10.43 -6.84
N ARG A 112 -23.82 11.54 -6.08
CA ARG A 112 -23.08 12.75 -6.45
C ARG A 112 -21.56 12.58 -6.38
N LEU A 113 -21.03 11.69 -5.53
CA LEU A 113 -19.60 11.37 -5.52
C LEU A 113 -19.23 10.59 -6.77
N TRP A 114 -20.01 9.57 -7.13
CA TRP A 114 -19.79 8.78 -8.33
C TRP A 114 -19.95 9.59 -9.62
N SER A 115 -20.93 10.50 -9.67
CA SER A 115 -21.07 11.48 -10.77
C SER A 115 -19.83 12.37 -10.89
N ALA A 116 -19.26 12.83 -9.78
CA ALA A 116 -18.02 13.62 -9.79
C ALA A 116 -16.82 12.78 -10.24
N PHE A 117 -16.70 11.54 -9.77
CA PHE A 117 -15.65 10.60 -10.19
C PHE A 117 -15.74 10.28 -11.69
N GLN A 118 -16.93 10.05 -12.21
CA GLN A 118 -17.14 9.84 -13.64
C GLN A 118 -16.77 11.08 -14.46
N ALA A 119 -17.09 12.29 -14.01
CA ALA A 119 -16.71 13.53 -14.68
C ALA A 119 -15.17 13.71 -14.73
N ILE A 120 -14.45 13.23 -13.73
CA ILE A 120 -12.99 13.25 -13.69
C ILE A 120 -12.40 12.11 -14.53
N GLY A 121 -13.07 10.94 -14.59
CA GLY A 121 -12.61 9.73 -15.29
C GLY A 121 -12.05 8.68 -14.35
N ILE A 122 -12.43 8.70 -13.07
CA ILE A 122 -12.07 7.70 -12.05
C ILE A 122 -12.92 6.45 -12.27
N GLN A 123 -12.27 5.27 -12.32
CA GLN A 123 -12.86 3.99 -12.67
C GLN A 123 -12.81 2.97 -11.52
N GLY A 124 -12.16 3.32 -10.43
CA GLY A 124 -12.05 2.45 -9.25
C GLY A 124 -11.87 3.24 -7.97
N ILE A 125 -12.30 2.65 -6.87
CA ILE A 125 -12.05 3.15 -5.52
C ILE A 125 -11.30 2.08 -4.72
N HIS A 126 -10.07 2.40 -4.31
CA HIS A 126 -9.33 1.61 -3.33
C HIS A 126 -9.69 2.13 -1.94
N THR A 127 -10.28 1.25 -1.12
CA THR A 127 -10.87 1.70 0.14
C THR A 127 -9.91 1.68 1.32
N GLY A 128 -8.70 1.15 1.20
CA GLY A 128 -7.91 0.83 2.39
C GLY A 128 -8.66 -0.09 3.37
N PRO A 129 -8.09 -0.47 4.51
CA PRO A 129 -8.74 -1.41 5.42
C PRO A 129 -10.01 -0.81 6.06
N MET A 130 -11.16 -1.44 5.84
CA MET A 130 -12.44 -1.06 6.45
C MET A 130 -12.94 -2.07 7.49
N LYS A 131 -12.24 -3.18 7.66
CA LYS A 131 -12.57 -4.21 8.64
C LYS A 131 -12.15 -3.80 10.04
N ARG A 132 -12.81 -4.40 11.03
CA ARG A 132 -12.50 -4.14 12.45
C ARG A 132 -11.04 -4.47 12.76
N SER A 133 -10.39 -3.54 13.43
CA SER A 133 -8.97 -3.58 13.77
C SER A 133 -8.71 -3.20 15.23
N GLY A 134 -7.45 -3.20 15.64
CA GLY A 134 -7.03 -2.96 17.01
C GLY A 134 -6.72 -4.26 17.76
N GLY A 135 -7.33 -4.45 18.90
CA GLY A 135 -7.11 -5.63 19.74
C GLY A 135 -8.33 -6.01 20.57
N VAL A 136 -8.13 -7.01 21.40
CA VAL A 136 -9.09 -7.46 22.42
C VAL A 136 -8.42 -7.46 23.77
N ARG A 137 -9.07 -6.88 24.76
CA ARG A 137 -8.72 -7.00 26.18
C ARG A 137 -9.96 -7.39 26.96
N ASP A 138 -9.88 -8.48 27.70
CA ASP A 138 -11.03 -9.11 28.35
C ASP A 138 -12.15 -9.38 27.32
N LEU A 139 -13.34 -8.86 27.54
CA LEU A 139 -14.49 -8.98 26.63
C LEU A 139 -14.72 -7.73 25.75
N GLY A 140 -13.74 -6.82 25.71
CA GLY A 140 -13.83 -5.55 25.00
C GLY A 140 -12.84 -5.44 23.85
N TYR A 141 -13.18 -4.60 22.86
CA TYR A 141 -12.30 -4.21 21.78
C TYR A 141 -11.44 -3.01 22.20
N THR A 142 -10.19 -2.98 21.74
CA THR A 142 -9.31 -1.81 21.85
C THR A 142 -9.16 -1.12 20.50
N PRO A 143 -8.90 0.20 20.47
CA PRO A 143 -8.75 0.93 19.21
C PRO A 143 -7.61 0.42 18.34
N SER A 144 -7.71 0.68 17.03
CA SER A 144 -6.60 0.49 16.09
C SER A 144 -5.40 1.36 16.45
N ILE A 145 -4.22 0.80 16.28
CA ILE A 145 -2.94 1.50 16.49
C ILE A 145 -2.28 1.97 15.20
N ASP A 146 -2.79 1.55 14.04
CA ASP A 146 -2.18 1.82 12.73
C ASP A 146 -3.24 2.04 11.63
N GLY A 147 -4.23 2.88 11.89
CA GLY A 147 -5.18 3.29 10.86
C GLY A 147 -5.94 2.14 10.18
N ASN A 148 -6.29 1.11 10.94
CA ASN A 148 -7.00 -0.10 10.54
C ASN A 148 -6.14 -1.18 9.83
N PHE A 149 -4.82 -1.04 9.74
CA PHE A 149 -3.95 -2.11 9.24
C PHE A 149 -3.73 -3.26 10.25
N ASP A 150 -4.06 -3.08 11.52
CA ASP A 150 -4.02 -4.08 12.59
C ASP A 150 -5.37 -4.83 12.71
N ARG A 151 -5.81 -5.47 11.60
CA ARG A 151 -7.10 -6.16 11.46
C ARG A 151 -7.25 -7.32 12.44
N ILE A 152 -8.47 -7.47 13.00
CA ILE A 152 -8.83 -8.52 13.97
C ILE A 152 -10.15 -9.23 13.66
N SER A 153 -10.83 -8.87 12.58
CA SER A 153 -12.11 -9.48 12.19
C SER A 153 -12.33 -9.30 10.69
N PHE A 154 -13.20 -10.12 10.09
CA PHE A 154 -13.71 -9.91 8.74
C PHE A 154 -14.92 -8.97 8.70
N GLU A 155 -15.51 -8.67 9.86
CA GLU A 155 -16.61 -7.71 9.97
C GLU A 155 -16.14 -6.30 9.62
N ILE A 156 -17.00 -5.55 8.94
CA ILE A 156 -16.78 -4.10 8.72
C ILE A 156 -16.74 -3.40 10.07
N ASP A 157 -15.81 -2.46 10.23
CA ASP A 157 -15.70 -1.65 11.44
C ASP A 157 -16.94 -0.75 11.59
N PRO A 158 -17.68 -0.85 12.70
CA PRO A 158 -18.86 -0.01 12.95
C PRO A 158 -18.59 1.48 12.89
N ALA A 159 -17.35 1.92 13.10
CA ALA A 159 -16.96 3.33 12.93
C ALA A 159 -17.09 3.81 11.48
N PHE A 160 -17.00 2.90 10.50
CA PHE A 160 -17.10 3.24 9.08
C PHE A 160 -18.45 2.89 8.48
N GLY A 161 -19.18 1.94 9.06
CA GLY A 161 -20.50 1.52 8.59
C GLY A 161 -20.80 0.03 8.81
N THR A 162 -21.59 -0.54 7.90
CA THR A 162 -22.02 -1.94 7.95
C THR A 162 -21.70 -2.67 6.65
N GLU A 163 -21.71 -4.00 6.69
CA GLU A 163 -21.54 -4.83 5.50
C GLU A 163 -22.61 -4.55 4.42
N ALA A 164 -23.86 -4.31 4.83
CA ALA A 164 -24.93 -3.94 3.90
C ALA A 164 -24.64 -2.60 3.18
N GLN A 165 -24.09 -1.61 3.90
CA GLN A 165 -23.65 -0.34 3.32
C GLN A 165 -22.45 -0.54 2.40
N TYR A 166 -21.51 -1.43 2.74
CA TYR A 166 -20.37 -1.76 1.87
C TYR A 166 -20.85 -2.37 0.55
N LYS A 167 -21.76 -3.35 0.60
CA LYS A 167 -22.37 -3.94 -0.62
C LYS A 167 -23.13 -2.90 -1.45
N ALA A 168 -23.78 -1.93 -0.80
CA ALA A 168 -24.43 -0.81 -1.50
C ALA A 168 -23.40 0.10 -2.20
N MET A 169 -22.26 0.36 -1.56
CA MET A 169 -21.13 1.11 -2.17
C MET A 169 -20.58 0.34 -3.40
N VAL A 170 -20.40 -0.97 -3.30
CA VAL A 170 -19.96 -1.79 -4.45
C VAL A 170 -20.99 -1.75 -5.58
N ALA A 171 -22.30 -1.81 -5.25
CA ALA A 171 -23.36 -1.69 -6.25
C ALA A 171 -23.37 -0.30 -6.92
N ALA A 172 -23.17 0.78 -6.16
CA ALA A 172 -23.04 2.13 -6.68
C ALA A 172 -21.82 2.25 -7.62
N ALA A 173 -20.65 1.73 -7.24
CA ALA A 173 -19.49 1.70 -8.12
C ALA A 173 -19.79 0.98 -9.45
N ARG A 174 -20.38 -0.21 -9.38
CA ARG A 174 -20.73 -1.01 -10.57
C ARG A 174 -21.73 -0.32 -11.48
N SER A 175 -22.71 0.43 -10.95
CA SER A 175 -23.69 1.18 -11.77
C SER A 175 -23.02 2.30 -12.59
N HIS A 176 -21.84 2.76 -12.15
CA HIS A 176 -21.00 3.73 -12.87
C HIS A 176 -19.87 3.07 -13.68
N GLY A 177 -19.89 1.73 -13.86
CA GLY A 177 -18.84 0.99 -14.57
C GLY A 177 -17.50 0.94 -13.85
N ALA A 178 -17.51 1.20 -12.56
CA ALA A 178 -16.32 1.22 -11.70
C ALA A 178 -16.24 -0.01 -10.78
N ILE A 179 -15.08 -0.21 -10.14
CA ILE A 179 -14.85 -1.29 -9.17
C ILE A 179 -14.49 -0.74 -7.80
N VAL A 180 -14.73 -1.55 -6.78
CA VAL A 180 -14.15 -1.37 -5.45
C VAL A 180 -12.94 -2.30 -5.33
N ILE A 181 -11.90 -1.79 -4.69
CA ILE A 181 -10.63 -2.47 -4.46
C ILE A 181 -10.44 -2.57 -2.95
N GLY A 182 -10.43 -3.79 -2.43
CA GLY A 182 -10.23 -4.08 -1.02
C GLY A 182 -8.76 -4.18 -0.63
N ASP A 183 -8.51 -4.40 0.65
CA ASP A 183 -7.16 -4.49 1.22
C ASP A 183 -7.02 -5.79 2.03
N VAL A 184 -6.03 -6.61 1.71
CA VAL A 184 -5.67 -7.83 2.43
C VAL A 184 -4.29 -7.66 3.02
N ILE A 185 -4.15 -8.02 4.29
CA ILE A 185 -2.89 -7.88 5.04
C ILE A 185 -2.33 -9.29 5.29
N PRO A 186 -1.42 -9.80 4.46
CA PRO A 186 -0.93 -11.16 4.57
C PRO A 186 0.17 -11.35 5.63
N GLY A 187 0.78 -10.26 6.11
CA GLY A 187 1.94 -10.30 7.00
C GLY A 187 1.63 -10.36 8.49
N HIS A 188 0.51 -9.79 8.92
CA HIS A 188 0.19 -9.67 10.36
C HIS A 188 -1.30 -9.48 10.63
N THR A 189 -1.69 -9.53 11.89
CA THR A 189 -3.00 -9.11 12.39
C THR A 189 -2.83 -8.10 13.52
N GLY A 190 -3.93 -7.60 14.10
CA GLY A 190 -3.92 -7.00 15.43
C GLY A 190 -3.92 -8.06 16.55
N LYS A 191 -3.82 -7.64 17.80
CA LYS A 191 -3.96 -8.52 18.97
C LYS A 191 -5.41 -8.85 19.28
N GLY A 192 -6.10 -9.37 18.27
CA GLY A 192 -7.49 -9.75 18.31
C GLY A 192 -7.75 -11.14 18.91
N PRO A 193 -8.95 -11.69 18.66
CA PRO A 193 -9.34 -12.99 19.16
C PRO A 193 -8.37 -14.12 18.82
N ASP A 194 -7.82 -14.13 17.60
CA ASP A 194 -6.87 -15.14 17.15
C ASP A 194 -5.57 -15.12 17.95
N PHE A 195 -5.02 -13.92 18.23
CA PHE A 195 -3.83 -13.80 19.06
C PHE A 195 -4.10 -14.19 20.51
N ARG A 196 -5.28 -13.83 21.05
CA ARG A 196 -5.67 -14.23 22.42
C ARG A 196 -5.87 -15.74 22.56
N LEU A 197 -6.35 -16.41 21.53
CA LEU A 197 -6.41 -17.88 21.50
C LEU A 197 -5.01 -18.49 21.39
N ALA A 198 -4.12 -17.89 20.58
CA ALA A 198 -2.74 -18.35 20.44
C ALA A 198 -1.97 -18.27 21.78
N GLU A 199 -1.99 -17.13 22.48
CA GLU A 199 -1.31 -16.98 23.78
C GLU A 199 -1.86 -17.93 24.86
N ARG A 200 -3.10 -18.39 24.71
CA ARG A 200 -3.74 -19.38 25.59
C ARG A 200 -3.44 -20.83 25.21
N ALA A 201 -2.59 -21.05 24.21
CA ALA A 201 -2.29 -22.37 23.65
C ALA A 201 -3.56 -23.16 23.26
N TYR A 202 -4.54 -22.47 22.67
CA TYR A 202 -5.82 -23.08 22.28
C TYR A 202 -5.69 -23.69 20.89
N ALA A 203 -5.92 -24.99 20.75
CA ALA A 203 -5.86 -25.77 19.51
C ALA A 203 -4.57 -25.48 18.70
N ASP A 204 -4.70 -25.18 17.40
CA ASP A 204 -3.59 -24.88 16.48
C ASP A 204 -3.29 -23.37 16.34
N TYR A 205 -3.91 -22.51 17.15
CA TYR A 205 -3.73 -21.07 17.06
C TYR A 205 -2.28 -20.57 17.34
N PRO A 206 -1.48 -21.19 18.21
CA PRO A 206 -0.07 -20.78 18.34
C PRO A 206 0.71 -20.85 17.03
N GLY A 207 0.41 -21.83 16.15
CA GLY A 207 1.01 -21.95 14.83
C GLY A 207 0.66 -20.82 13.85
N LEU A 208 -0.37 -20.03 14.15
CA LEU A 208 -0.75 -18.88 13.32
C LEU A 208 0.29 -17.76 13.33
N TYR A 209 1.05 -17.63 14.40
CA TYR A 209 1.99 -16.54 14.62
C TYR A 209 3.43 -17.04 14.77
N HIS A 210 4.40 -16.20 14.41
CA HIS A 210 5.79 -16.40 14.82
C HIS A 210 5.91 -16.14 16.32
N MET A 211 5.57 -17.13 17.11
CA MET A 211 5.62 -17.07 18.58
C MET A 211 6.15 -18.37 19.18
N VAL A 212 6.87 -18.24 20.28
CA VAL A 212 7.48 -19.37 20.98
C VAL A 212 7.21 -19.29 22.48
N GLN A 213 6.84 -20.43 23.07
CA GLN A 213 6.73 -20.55 24.52
C GLN A 213 8.11 -20.60 25.13
N ILE A 214 8.36 -19.75 26.14
CA ILE A 214 9.61 -19.74 26.90
C ILE A 214 9.46 -20.66 28.11
N GLU A 215 10.42 -21.56 28.28
CA GLU A 215 10.45 -22.48 29.42
C GLU A 215 10.50 -21.70 30.75
N PRO A 216 9.79 -22.14 31.81
CA PRO A 216 9.73 -21.40 33.06
C PRO A 216 11.11 -21.10 33.70
N ARG A 217 12.09 -22.01 33.52
CA ARG A 217 13.48 -21.80 33.95
C ARG A 217 14.18 -20.62 33.26
N ASP A 218 13.70 -20.19 32.11
CA ASP A 218 14.29 -19.14 31.30
C ASP A 218 13.49 -17.81 31.34
N TRP A 219 12.41 -17.74 32.14
CA TRP A 219 11.63 -16.51 32.26
C TRP A 219 12.44 -15.33 32.83
N GLY A 220 13.52 -15.60 33.53
CA GLY A 220 14.47 -14.57 33.99
C GLY A 220 15.17 -13.79 32.86
N LEU A 221 15.12 -14.29 31.61
CA LEU A 221 15.63 -13.59 30.42
C LEU A 221 14.65 -12.52 29.91
N LEU A 222 13.39 -12.60 30.35
CA LEU A 222 12.32 -11.72 29.86
C LEU A 222 12.11 -10.56 30.82
N PRO A 223 12.04 -9.31 30.34
CA PRO A 223 11.72 -8.18 31.20
C PRO A 223 10.31 -8.32 31.79
N PRO A 224 10.02 -7.66 32.93
CA PRO A 224 8.67 -7.59 33.46
C PRO A 224 7.79 -6.74 32.55
N VAL A 225 6.54 -7.15 32.40
CA VAL A 225 5.56 -6.36 31.64
C VAL A 225 5.08 -5.19 32.49
N PRO A 226 5.10 -3.95 32.01
CA PRO A 226 4.63 -2.80 32.77
C PRO A 226 3.14 -2.91 33.12
N ALA A 227 2.77 -2.36 34.29
CA ALA A 227 1.37 -2.36 34.70
C ALA A 227 0.45 -1.73 33.66
N GLY A 228 -0.66 -2.39 33.36
CA GLY A 228 -1.62 -1.96 32.34
C GLY A 228 -1.26 -2.33 30.90
N HIS A 229 -0.11 -2.97 30.68
CA HIS A 229 0.28 -3.54 29.39
C HIS A 229 0.08 -5.06 29.38
N ASP A 230 -0.03 -5.65 28.20
CA ASP A 230 -0.15 -7.10 27.99
C ASP A 230 1.14 -7.73 27.46
N ALA A 231 2.10 -6.90 27.06
CA ALA A 231 3.40 -7.32 26.56
C ALA A 231 4.45 -6.21 26.77
N VAL A 232 5.71 -6.59 26.65
CA VAL A 232 6.87 -5.70 26.71
C VAL A 232 7.81 -5.96 25.54
N ASN A 233 8.33 -4.90 24.92
CA ASN A 233 9.33 -5.02 23.86
C ASN A 233 10.66 -5.52 24.46
N LEU A 234 11.34 -6.43 23.75
CA LEU A 234 12.60 -7.00 24.20
C LEU A 234 13.77 -6.09 23.85
N THR A 235 14.71 -5.98 24.78
CA THR A 235 16.00 -5.34 24.51
C THR A 235 16.86 -6.20 23.56
N PRO A 236 17.82 -5.61 22.80
CA PRO A 236 18.76 -6.38 21.99
C PRO A 236 19.48 -7.48 22.78
N ALA A 237 19.87 -7.23 24.03
CA ALA A 237 20.52 -8.23 24.89
C ALA A 237 19.60 -9.42 25.23
N ALA A 238 18.30 -9.18 25.43
CA ALA A 238 17.33 -10.25 25.66
C ALA A 238 17.12 -11.08 24.38
N VAL A 239 17.03 -10.42 23.23
CA VAL A 239 16.95 -11.09 21.92
C VAL A 239 18.17 -11.98 21.68
N ASP A 240 19.40 -11.47 21.92
CA ASP A 240 20.64 -12.24 21.79
C ASP A 240 20.68 -13.45 22.73
N ALA A 241 20.21 -13.30 23.96
CA ALA A 241 20.15 -14.40 24.94
C ALA A 241 19.18 -15.51 24.49
N LEU A 242 18.00 -15.14 24.01
CA LEU A 242 16.99 -16.07 23.51
C LEU A 242 17.47 -16.77 22.22
N GLN A 243 18.13 -16.02 21.33
CA GLN A 243 18.73 -16.59 20.11
C GLN A 243 19.81 -17.62 20.42
N LYS A 244 20.72 -17.32 21.38
CA LYS A 244 21.77 -18.26 21.82
C LYS A 244 21.20 -19.55 22.40
N LYS A 245 20.00 -19.49 22.98
CA LYS A 245 19.27 -20.67 23.49
C LYS A 245 18.44 -21.37 22.43
N GLY A 246 18.39 -20.85 21.20
CA GLY A 246 17.65 -21.45 20.09
C GLY A 246 16.15 -21.20 20.10
N TYR A 247 15.63 -20.25 20.91
CA TYR A 247 14.21 -19.93 20.96
C TYR A 247 13.75 -19.15 19.72
N ILE A 248 14.55 -18.20 19.23
CA ILE A 248 14.19 -17.28 18.14
C ILE A 248 15.32 -17.13 17.12
N VAL A 249 14.98 -16.63 15.93
CA VAL A 249 15.94 -16.44 14.84
C VAL A 249 16.92 -15.28 15.06
N GLY A 250 16.60 -14.34 15.95
CA GLY A 250 17.39 -13.15 16.25
C GLY A 250 16.77 -11.86 15.71
N GLN A 251 17.53 -10.78 15.75
CA GLN A 251 17.07 -9.45 15.33
C GLN A 251 16.92 -9.37 13.80
N LEU A 252 15.80 -8.77 13.33
CA LEU A 252 15.52 -8.64 11.89
C LEU A 252 16.24 -7.46 11.23
N HIS A 253 16.59 -6.43 11.98
CA HIS A 253 17.23 -5.21 11.46
C HIS A 253 16.41 -4.48 10.39
N SER A 254 15.09 -4.47 10.50
CA SER A 254 14.22 -3.86 9.52
C SER A 254 14.22 -2.33 9.54
N GLY A 255 14.53 -1.72 10.66
CA GLY A 255 14.60 -0.26 10.81
C GLY A 255 13.27 0.49 10.72
N ILE A 256 12.13 -0.21 10.71
CA ILE A 256 10.80 0.39 10.67
C ILE A 256 10.24 0.50 12.09
N PHE A 257 9.70 1.67 12.43
CA PHE A 257 9.11 1.96 13.76
C PHE A 257 10.05 1.76 14.95
N TYR A 258 11.37 1.77 14.75
CA TYR A 258 12.31 1.77 15.86
C TYR A 258 12.31 3.14 16.53
N GLU A 259 11.80 3.18 17.74
CA GLU A 259 11.81 4.36 18.61
C GLU A 259 12.38 3.93 19.96
N PRO A 260 13.51 4.49 20.40
CA PRO A 260 14.17 4.09 21.65
C PRO A 260 13.22 4.12 22.85
N GLY A 261 13.14 3.00 23.56
CA GLY A 261 12.26 2.83 24.74
C GLY A 261 10.79 2.53 24.38
N VAL A 262 10.40 2.56 23.12
CA VAL A 262 9.07 2.14 22.62
C VAL A 262 9.18 0.83 21.86
N LYS A 263 10.03 0.81 20.82
CA LYS A 263 10.37 -0.38 20.06
C LYS A 263 11.89 -0.42 19.83
N ASP A 264 12.60 -1.20 20.63
CA ASP A 264 14.04 -1.41 20.51
C ASP A 264 14.37 -2.62 19.58
N THR A 265 13.43 -3.60 19.49
CA THR A 265 13.58 -4.80 18.67
C THR A 265 12.27 -5.22 18.05
N ASP A 266 12.30 -6.19 17.13
CA ASP A 266 11.11 -6.78 16.50
C ASP A 266 10.46 -7.87 17.35
N TRP A 267 10.88 -8.04 18.59
CA TRP A 267 10.40 -9.09 19.48
C TRP A 267 9.81 -8.51 20.76
N SER A 268 8.70 -9.09 21.20
CA SER A 268 8.06 -8.76 22.47
C SER A 268 7.71 -10.01 23.26
N ALA A 269 7.70 -9.88 24.60
CA ALA A 269 7.27 -10.92 25.52
C ALA A 269 5.89 -10.60 26.09
N THR A 270 5.00 -11.60 26.17
CA THR A 270 3.73 -11.46 26.89
C THR A 270 3.94 -11.44 28.39
N ASP A 271 2.96 -10.97 29.13
CA ASP A 271 2.84 -11.29 30.55
C ASP A 271 2.59 -12.81 30.75
N VAL A 272 2.49 -13.25 32.00
CA VAL A 272 2.09 -14.61 32.32
C VAL A 272 0.63 -14.83 31.92
N VAL A 273 0.41 -15.69 30.94
CA VAL A 273 -0.94 -16.05 30.45
C VAL A 273 -1.30 -17.45 30.90
N ARG A 274 -2.50 -17.61 31.47
CA ARG A 274 -3.04 -18.93 31.78
C ARG A 274 -3.69 -19.53 30.53
N GLY A 275 -3.15 -20.65 30.06
CA GLY A 275 -3.65 -21.37 28.91
C GLY A 275 -5.05 -21.98 29.13
N ALA A 276 -5.67 -22.43 28.05
CA ALA A 276 -6.95 -23.16 28.08
C ALA A 276 -6.84 -24.48 28.88
N ASP A 277 -5.65 -25.08 28.90
CA ASP A 277 -5.28 -26.27 29.68
C ASP A 277 -4.92 -25.98 31.14
N GLY A 278 -5.03 -24.73 31.60
CA GLY A 278 -4.69 -24.27 32.95
C GLY A 278 -3.22 -24.01 33.21
N VAL A 279 -2.32 -24.30 32.27
CA VAL A 279 -0.88 -24.09 32.40
C VAL A 279 -0.53 -22.62 32.24
N GLN A 280 0.36 -22.10 33.08
CA GLN A 280 0.90 -20.74 32.94
C GLN A 280 2.03 -20.72 31.92
N ARG A 281 2.00 -19.72 31.01
CA ARG A 281 2.97 -19.55 29.92
C ARG A 281 3.41 -18.10 29.80
N ARG A 282 4.62 -17.90 29.33
CA ARG A 282 5.08 -16.63 28.73
C ARG A 282 5.53 -16.92 27.32
N TRP A 283 5.07 -16.08 26.39
CA TRP A 283 5.40 -16.19 24.99
C TRP A 283 6.31 -15.05 24.55
N VAL A 284 7.21 -15.34 23.61
CA VAL A 284 7.91 -14.33 22.83
C VAL A 284 7.36 -14.39 21.41
N TYR A 285 6.95 -13.26 20.85
CA TYR A 285 6.37 -13.18 19.52
C TYR A 285 7.03 -12.09 18.69
N LEU A 286 7.05 -12.32 17.36
CA LEU A 286 7.57 -11.40 16.38
C LEU A 286 6.50 -10.37 16.00
N HIS A 287 6.92 -9.13 15.80
CA HIS A 287 6.13 -8.06 15.21
C HIS A 287 7.02 -7.21 14.30
N TYR A 288 6.89 -7.41 13.00
CA TYR A 288 7.71 -6.72 12.03
C TYR A 288 7.52 -5.19 12.07
N PHE A 289 6.27 -4.74 12.22
CA PHE A 289 5.91 -3.34 12.32
C PHE A 289 5.74 -2.92 13.79
N LYS A 290 4.53 -2.68 14.25
CA LYS A 290 4.25 -2.23 15.62
C LYS A 290 4.05 -3.41 16.59
N GLN A 291 4.30 -3.21 17.86
CA GLN A 291 4.15 -4.24 18.90
C GLN A 291 2.75 -4.89 18.92
N GLY A 292 1.71 -4.13 18.54
CA GLY A 292 0.34 -4.63 18.45
C GLY A 292 0.02 -5.38 17.15
N GLN A 293 1.01 -5.61 16.26
CA GLN A 293 0.86 -6.28 14.97
C GLN A 293 1.65 -7.59 14.92
N PRO A 294 1.21 -8.66 15.63
CA PRO A 294 1.90 -9.95 15.64
C PRO A 294 1.98 -10.53 14.23
N THR A 295 3.18 -10.98 13.84
CA THR A 295 3.51 -11.47 12.50
C THR A 295 2.96 -12.89 12.31
N LEU A 296 2.27 -13.10 11.17
CA LEU A 296 1.74 -14.40 10.77
C LEU A 296 2.86 -15.36 10.35
N ASN A 297 2.72 -16.62 10.73
CA ASN A 297 3.69 -17.69 10.43
C ASN A 297 3.27 -18.51 9.21
N TRP A 298 3.78 -18.17 8.05
CA TRP A 298 3.56 -18.89 6.79
C TRP A 298 4.36 -20.20 6.68
N LEU A 299 5.24 -20.49 7.64
CA LEU A 299 6.07 -21.70 7.69
C LEU A 299 5.46 -22.80 8.58
N ASP A 300 4.35 -22.54 9.26
CA ASP A 300 3.75 -23.49 10.18
C ASP A 300 3.01 -24.60 9.40
N PRO A 301 3.28 -25.88 9.70
CA PRO A 301 2.65 -27.01 9.00
C PRO A 301 1.14 -27.15 9.23
N SER A 302 0.55 -26.38 10.14
CA SER A 302 -0.91 -26.28 10.29
C SER A 302 -1.58 -25.52 9.15
N PHE A 303 -0.82 -24.74 8.36
CA PHE A 303 -1.33 -23.83 7.31
C PHE A 303 -2.37 -22.83 7.83
N ALA A 304 -2.24 -22.40 9.08
CA ALA A 304 -3.22 -21.52 9.72
C ALA A 304 -3.18 -20.11 9.11
N ALA A 305 -1.99 -19.57 8.81
CA ALA A 305 -1.82 -18.28 8.18
C ALA A 305 -2.42 -18.26 6.76
N GLU A 306 -2.14 -19.27 5.96
CA GLU A 306 -2.68 -19.42 4.60
C GLU A 306 -4.22 -19.47 4.63
N ARG A 307 -4.79 -20.28 5.53
CA ARG A 307 -6.24 -20.38 5.67
C ARG A 307 -6.90 -19.06 6.06
N LEU A 308 -6.27 -18.32 6.97
CA LEU A 308 -6.76 -17.00 7.39
C LEU A 308 -6.75 -16.02 6.22
N VAL A 309 -5.60 -15.86 5.55
CA VAL A 309 -5.42 -14.87 4.48
C VAL A 309 -6.25 -15.21 3.24
N ILE A 310 -6.30 -16.49 2.84
CA ILE A 310 -7.19 -16.92 1.74
C ILE A 310 -8.65 -16.72 2.11
N GLY A 311 -9.04 -17.02 3.36
CA GLY A 311 -10.39 -16.75 3.84
C GLY A 311 -10.77 -15.27 3.77
N ASP A 312 -9.83 -14.40 4.08
CA ASP A 312 -10.01 -12.97 3.96
C ASP A 312 -10.19 -12.52 2.50
N ALA A 313 -9.33 -12.98 1.60
CA ALA A 313 -9.46 -12.69 0.17
C ALA A 313 -10.80 -13.20 -0.40
N VAL A 314 -11.26 -14.39 0.02
CA VAL A 314 -12.60 -14.91 -0.35
C VAL A 314 -13.70 -14.02 0.19
N HIS A 315 -13.58 -13.52 1.42
CA HIS A 315 -14.57 -12.62 2.00
C HIS A 315 -14.66 -11.29 1.23
N GLU A 316 -13.54 -10.67 0.88
CA GLU A 316 -13.52 -9.44 0.08
C GLU A 316 -14.22 -9.62 -1.28
N LEU A 317 -13.85 -10.67 -2.01
CA LEU A 317 -14.34 -10.87 -3.37
C LEU A 317 -15.76 -11.44 -3.40
N ALA A 318 -16.03 -12.52 -2.65
CA ALA A 318 -17.26 -13.28 -2.77
C ALA A 318 -18.37 -12.78 -1.85
N VAL A 319 -18.04 -12.20 -0.70
CA VAL A 319 -19.04 -11.68 0.26
C VAL A 319 -19.26 -10.19 0.06
N LEU A 320 -18.18 -9.39 0.03
CA LEU A 320 -18.25 -7.93 -0.10
C LEU A 320 -18.41 -7.50 -1.56
N GLY A 321 -17.83 -8.23 -2.50
CA GLY A 321 -18.00 -8.03 -3.93
C GLY A 321 -16.94 -7.14 -4.58
N ASP A 322 -15.77 -7.05 -4.01
CA ASP A 322 -14.64 -6.32 -4.58
C ASP A 322 -14.21 -6.92 -5.92
N GLY A 323 -13.61 -6.10 -6.78
CA GLY A 323 -13.10 -6.53 -8.08
C GLY A 323 -11.58 -6.69 -8.12
N MET A 324 -10.89 -6.21 -7.09
CA MET A 324 -9.43 -6.28 -6.97
C MET A 324 -9.02 -6.17 -5.51
N LEU A 325 -7.83 -6.68 -5.16
CA LEU A 325 -7.28 -6.65 -3.82
C LEU A 325 -5.86 -6.09 -3.79
N ARG A 326 -5.58 -5.16 -2.87
CA ARG A 326 -4.24 -4.79 -2.48
C ARG A 326 -3.69 -5.82 -1.51
N LEU A 327 -2.42 -6.20 -1.69
CA LEU A 327 -1.67 -7.02 -0.75
C LEU A 327 -0.68 -6.15 0.00
N ASP A 328 -0.97 -5.90 1.28
CA ASP A 328 -0.15 -5.06 2.15
C ASP A 328 1.18 -5.74 2.47
N ALA A 329 2.29 -5.02 2.32
CA ALA A 329 3.66 -5.44 2.69
C ALA A 329 4.01 -6.90 2.34
N ASN A 330 3.51 -7.39 1.24
CA ASN A 330 3.48 -8.81 0.86
C ASN A 330 4.85 -9.40 0.46
N GLY A 331 5.90 -8.61 0.40
CA GLY A 331 7.28 -9.05 0.19
C GLY A 331 7.98 -9.60 1.44
N LEU A 332 7.31 -9.64 2.60
CA LEU A 332 7.90 -9.84 3.92
C LEU A 332 7.30 -11.05 4.67
N LEU A 333 6.81 -12.07 3.97
CA LEU A 333 6.02 -13.16 4.56
C LEU A 333 6.87 -14.32 5.10
N GLY A 334 8.04 -14.57 4.54
CA GLY A 334 8.94 -15.62 5.01
C GLY A 334 10.02 -15.05 5.93
N ILE A 335 10.19 -15.64 7.11
CA ILE A 335 11.17 -15.17 8.11
C ILE A 335 11.93 -16.38 8.64
N GLU A 336 13.20 -16.51 8.23
CA GLU A 336 14.09 -17.57 8.71
C GLU A 336 15.57 -17.13 8.66
N ARG A 337 16.49 -18.04 8.92
CA ARG A 337 17.92 -17.81 8.72
C ARG A 337 18.36 -18.32 7.35
N ASP A 338 19.15 -17.51 6.65
CA ASP A 338 19.84 -17.97 5.45
C ASP A 338 20.98 -18.96 5.81
N PRO A 339 21.54 -19.66 4.83
CA PRO A 339 22.65 -20.59 5.07
C PRO A 339 23.89 -19.94 5.71
N THR A 340 24.02 -18.63 5.68
CA THR A 340 25.13 -17.89 6.34
C THR A 340 24.79 -17.53 7.79
N GLY A 341 23.59 -17.84 8.26
CA GLY A 341 23.10 -17.55 9.59
C GLY A 341 22.52 -16.14 9.78
N ARG A 342 22.41 -15.34 8.69
CA ARG A 342 21.73 -14.04 8.73
C ARG A 342 20.22 -14.24 8.69
N VAL A 343 19.50 -13.34 9.34
CA VAL A 343 18.02 -13.34 9.24
C VAL A 343 17.61 -12.89 7.83
N TRP A 344 16.82 -13.75 7.18
CA TRP A 344 16.30 -13.51 5.83
C TRP A 344 14.78 -13.28 5.89
N TRP A 345 14.33 -12.17 5.41
CA TRP A 345 12.93 -11.76 5.47
C TRP A 345 12.46 -11.01 4.21
N ALA A 346 13.21 -10.04 3.71
CA ALA A 346 12.86 -9.31 2.50
C ALA A 346 13.14 -10.15 1.25
N GLY A 347 12.14 -10.31 0.39
CA GLY A 347 12.26 -11.12 -0.83
C GLY A 347 12.51 -12.60 -0.58
N HIS A 348 12.10 -13.14 0.56
CA HIS A 348 12.20 -14.55 0.87
C HIS A 348 11.42 -15.38 -0.17
N PRO A 349 11.92 -16.53 -0.65
CA PRO A 349 11.22 -17.37 -1.64
C PRO A 349 9.81 -17.77 -1.25
N LEU A 350 9.54 -17.94 0.06
CA LEU A 350 8.20 -18.21 0.55
C LEU A 350 7.24 -17.05 0.28
N SER A 351 7.71 -15.80 0.34
CA SER A 351 6.88 -14.64 -0.02
C SER A 351 6.40 -14.72 -1.47
N LEU A 352 7.26 -15.16 -2.39
CA LEU A 352 6.88 -15.39 -3.78
C LEU A 352 5.78 -16.47 -3.89
N THR A 353 5.99 -17.63 -3.24
CA THR A 353 5.02 -18.73 -3.26
C THR A 353 3.69 -18.35 -2.62
N ALA A 354 3.71 -17.68 -1.49
CA ALA A 354 2.51 -17.21 -0.80
C ALA A 354 1.72 -16.20 -1.65
N ASN A 355 2.40 -15.24 -2.27
CA ASN A 355 1.75 -14.27 -3.16
C ASN A 355 1.17 -14.93 -4.42
N GLN A 356 1.85 -15.92 -4.97
CA GLN A 356 1.31 -16.72 -6.07
C GLN A 356 0.03 -17.44 -5.65
N LEU A 357 0.01 -18.08 -4.48
CA LEU A 357 -1.18 -18.76 -3.95
C LEU A 357 -2.35 -17.79 -3.78
N ILE A 358 -2.12 -16.63 -3.16
CA ILE A 358 -3.16 -15.61 -2.98
C ILE A 358 -3.67 -15.12 -4.33
N ALA A 359 -2.78 -14.73 -5.24
CA ALA A 359 -3.14 -14.21 -6.55
C ALA A 359 -3.90 -15.22 -7.41
N ASP A 360 -3.50 -16.51 -7.36
CA ASP A 360 -4.19 -17.59 -8.07
C ASP A 360 -5.61 -17.79 -7.53
N MET A 361 -5.80 -17.74 -6.21
CA MET A 361 -7.13 -17.85 -5.60
C MET A 361 -8.00 -16.64 -5.93
N VAL A 362 -7.45 -15.45 -5.94
CA VAL A 362 -8.16 -14.22 -6.32
C VAL A 362 -8.60 -14.28 -7.80
N ARG A 363 -7.71 -14.68 -8.71
CA ARG A 363 -8.04 -14.84 -10.13
C ARG A 363 -9.11 -15.90 -10.38
N LYS A 364 -9.14 -16.99 -9.60
CA LYS A 364 -10.25 -17.97 -9.64
C LYS A 364 -11.62 -17.36 -9.33
N LEU A 365 -11.65 -16.29 -8.55
CA LEU A 365 -12.85 -15.58 -8.14
C LEU A 365 -13.17 -14.36 -9.02
N ASP A 366 -12.58 -14.26 -10.23
CA ASP A 366 -12.71 -13.14 -11.17
C ASP A 366 -12.17 -11.81 -10.65
N GLY A 367 -11.22 -11.86 -9.70
CA GLY A 367 -10.52 -10.71 -9.16
C GLY A 367 -9.10 -10.58 -9.69
N PHE A 368 -8.47 -9.48 -9.33
CA PHE A 368 -7.06 -9.21 -9.58
C PHE A 368 -6.36 -8.79 -8.29
N THR A 369 -5.04 -8.86 -8.28
CA THR A 369 -4.24 -8.42 -7.14
C THR A 369 -3.20 -7.40 -7.55
N PHE A 370 -2.87 -6.52 -6.60
CA PHE A 370 -1.66 -5.73 -6.71
C PHE A 370 -0.87 -5.74 -5.40
N GLU A 371 0.43 -5.61 -5.56
CA GLU A 371 1.39 -5.75 -4.46
C GLU A 371 1.98 -4.42 -4.02
N GLU A 372 2.36 -4.38 -2.76
CA GLU A 372 3.10 -3.28 -2.16
C GLU A 372 4.54 -3.72 -1.91
N LEU A 373 5.42 -3.42 -2.87
CA LEU A 373 6.83 -3.80 -2.82
C LEU A 373 7.76 -2.58 -2.90
N ALA A 374 8.39 -2.24 -1.80
CA ALA A 374 9.50 -1.27 -1.76
C ALA A 374 10.85 -2.01 -1.74
N LEU A 375 11.07 -2.92 -2.70
CA LEU A 375 12.22 -3.83 -2.78
C LEU A 375 13.17 -3.46 -3.91
N PRO A 376 14.40 -4.03 -3.96
CA PRO A 376 15.31 -3.89 -5.10
C PRO A 376 14.70 -4.38 -6.41
N LEU A 377 15.13 -3.83 -7.55
CA LEU A 377 14.55 -4.11 -8.87
C LEU A 377 14.64 -5.59 -9.29
N ASP A 378 15.72 -6.25 -8.93
CA ASP A 378 15.92 -7.69 -9.15
C ASP A 378 14.90 -8.53 -8.38
N VAL A 379 14.66 -8.20 -7.10
CA VAL A 379 13.66 -8.86 -6.27
C VAL A 379 12.24 -8.57 -6.79
N MET A 380 11.93 -7.32 -7.14
CA MET A 380 10.65 -6.95 -7.75
C MET A 380 10.38 -7.75 -9.03
N ARG A 381 11.40 -7.90 -9.89
CA ARG A 381 11.27 -8.72 -11.10
C ARG A 381 10.90 -10.17 -10.80
N GLU A 382 11.54 -10.77 -9.80
CA GLU A 382 11.23 -12.15 -9.40
C GLU A 382 9.83 -12.28 -8.81
N MET A 383 9.45 -11.37 -7.89
CA MET A 383 8.13 -11.33 -7.27
C MET A 383 7.00 -11.18 -8.30
N SER A 384 7.22 -10.37 -9.34
CA SER A 384 6.22 -10.11 -10.39
C SER A 384 6.01 -11.25 -11.38
N ARG A 385 6.83 -12.33 -11.38
CA ARG A 385 6.76 -13.40 -12.38
C ARG A 385 5.58 -14.35 -12.24
N GLY A 386 5.13 -14.63 -11.06
CA GLY A 386 4.09 -15.63 -10.82
C GLY A 386 3.03 -15.20 -9.81
N GLY A 387 3.19 -14.02 -9.22
CA GLY A 387 2.36 -13.52 -8.14
C GLY A 387 1.26 -12.56 -8.61
N PRO A 388 1.18 -11.39 -7.99
CA PRO A 388 0.19 -10.36 -8.26
C PRO A 388 0.23 -9.82 -9.70
N ASP A 389 -0.89 -9.23 -10.13
CA ASP A 389 -1.06 -8.73 -11.49
C ASP A 389 -0.35 -7.38 -11.68
N LEU A 390 -0.42 -6.52 -10.67
CA LEU A 390 0.16 -5.18 -10.67
C LEU A 390 1.02 -4.95 -9.43
N SER A 391 1.81 -3.87 -9.42
CA SER A 391 2.63 -3.44 -8.29
C SER A 391 2.60 -1.92 -8.11
N TYR A 392 2.69 -1.41 -6.87
CA TYR A 392 2.91 0.01 -6.65
C TYR A 392 4.27 0.48 -7.20
N ASP A 393 4.28 1.67 -7.75
CA ASP A 393 5.51 2.34 -8.22
C ASP A 393 6.25 3.02 -7.05
N PHE A 394 6.90 2.24 -6.21
CA PHE A 394 7.87 2.76 -5.24
C PHE A 394 9.25 3.03 -5.83
N VAL A 395 9.46 2.69 -7.11
CA VAL A 395 10.74 2.81 -7.80
C VAL A 395 10.96 4.24 -8.28
N THR A 396 9.98 4.80 -9.01
CA THR A 396 10.12 6.13 -9.61
C THR A 396 9.68 7.25 -8.69
N ARG A 397 8.87 6.96 -7.64
CA ARG A 397 8.36 7.98 -6.73
C ARG A 397 9.46 8.82 -6.07
N PRO A 398 10.46 8.27 -5.37
CA PRO A 398 11.54 9.09 -4.81
C PRO A 398 12.36 9.82 -5.89
N ALA A 399 12.41 9.27 -7.10
CA ALA A 399 13.20 9.85 -8.19
C ALA A 399 12.50 11.07 -8.84
N TYR A 400 11.20 11.06 -9.05
CA TYR A 400 10.49 12.24 -9.56
C TYR A 400 10.33 13.33 -8.49
N ASP A 401 10.18 12.96 -7.23
CA ASP A 401 10.19 13.92 -6.12
C ASP A 401 11.58 14.60 -5.99
N HIS A 402 12.66 13.82 -6.12
CA HIS A 402 14.02 14.39 -6.19
C HIS A 402 14.16 15.34 -7.37
N ALA A 403 13.66 14.99 -8.57
CA ALA A 403 13.70 15.84 -9.74
C ALA A 403 12.94 17.16 -9.51
N LEU A 404 11.75 17.12 -8.89
CA LEU A 404 10.98 18.31 -8.54
C LEU A 404 11.71 19.20 -7.53
N LEU A 405 12.26 18.59 -6.46
CA LEU A 405 12.93 19.31 -5.38
C LEU A 405 14.23 19.98 -5.80
N THR A 406 14.97 19.34 -6.73
CA THR A 406 16.31 19.81 -7.14
C THR A 406 16.36 20.50 -8.49
N GLY A 407 15.32 20.33 -9.32
CA GLY A 407 15.34 20.76 -10.73
C GLY A 407 16.27 19.90 -11.60
N ASP A 408 16.63 18.69 -11.13
CA ASP A 408 17.56 17.77 -11.82
C ASP A 408 16.92 16.38 -11.98
N ALA A 409 16.51 16.06 -13.20
CA ALA A 409 15.91 14.76 -13.55
C ALA A 409 16.95 13.65 -13.80
N GLY A 410 18.23 13.87 -13.52
CA GLY A 410 19.32 12.91 -13.76
C GLY A 410 19.10 11.59 -13.01
N PHE A 411 18.68 11.65 -11.75
CA PHE A 411 18.37 10.46 -10.96
C PHE A 411 17.14 9.72 -11.52
N LEU A 412 16.10 10.44 -11.93
CA LEU A 412 14.90 9.84 -12.54
C LEU A 412 15.26 9.11 -13.85
N ARG A 413 16.09 9.71 -14.69
CA ARG A 413 16.57 9.05 -15.94
C ARG A 413 17.37 7.78 -15.65
N LEU A 414 18.23 7.81 -14.64
CA LEU A 414 18.98 6.61 -14.21
C LEU A 414 18.05 5.50 -13.73
N VAL A 415 17.03 5.83 -12.92
CA VAL A 415 16.04 4.85 -12.42
C VAL A 415 15.30 4.21 -13.59
N PHE A 416 14.83 4.97 -14.58
CA PHE A 416 14.17 4.42 -15.77
C PHE A 416 15.09 3.55 -16.62
N GLN A 417 16.37 3.90 -16.74
CA GLN A 417 17.36 3.06 -17.39
C GLN A 417 17.49 1.71 -16.68
N LEU A 418 17.63 1.71 -15.36
CA LEU A 418 17.71 0.50 -14.55
C LEU A 418 16.42 -0.33 -14.65
N MET A 419 15.24 0.29 -14.61
CA MET A 419 13.98 -0.43 -14.82
C MET A 419 13.98 -1.19 -16.15
N ARG A 420 14.45 -0.58 -17.24
CA ARG A 420 14.58 -1.25 -18.53
C ARG A 420 15.61 -2.40 -18.50
N GLU A 421 16.76 -2.21 -17.86
CA GLU A 421 17.80 -3.22 -17.72
C GLU A 421 17.31 -4.45 -16.92
N TYR A 422 16.53 -4.20 -15.86
CA TYR A 422 15.93 -5.26 -15.03
C TYR A 422 14.62 -5.82 -15.59
N GLY A 423 14.09 -5.25 -16.67
CA GLY A 423 12.84 -5.70 -17.30
C GLY A 423 11.59 -5.39 -16.46
N ILE A 424 11.60 -4.31 -15.70
CA ILE A 424 10.40 -3.80 -15.02
C ILE A 424 9.55 -3.05 -16.04
N ASP A 425 8.33 -3.54 -16.27
CA ASP A 425 7.38 -2.96 -17.22
C ASP A 425 6.54 -1.89 -16.52
N PRO A 426 6.63 -0.59 -16.91
CA PRO A 426 5.76 0.46 -16.37
C PRO A 426 4.26 0.19 -16.54
N GLY A 427 3.86 -0.60 -17.56
CA GLY A 427 2.48 -1.01 -17.79
C GLY A 427 1.90 -1.91 -16.69
N ARG A 428 2.74 -2.45 -15.81
CA ARG A 428 2.35 -3.22 -14.62
C ARG A 428 2.35 -2.40 -13.34
N LEU A 429 2.70 -1.11 -13.41
CA LEU A 429 2.85 -0.27 -12.22
C LEU A 429 1.60 0.58 -11.96
N ILE A 430 1.41 0.89 -10.69
CA ILE A 430 0.41 1.83 -10.21
C ILE A 430 1.16 3.10 -9.82
N HIS A 431 1.10 4.08 -10.70
CA HIS A 431 1.71 5.40 -10.53
C HIS A 431 0.82 6.25 -9.62
N ALA A 432 1.13 6.26 -8.33
CA ALA A 432 0.34 6.94 -7.31
C ALA A 432 1.01 8.24 -6.86
N LEU A 433 0.21 9.31 -6.69
CA LEU A 433 0.69 10.56 -6.10
C LEU A 433 0.96 10.38 -4.61
N GLN A 434 -0.09 10.23 -3.82
CA GLN A 434 0.00 10.04 -2.37
C GLN A 434 -0.86 8.85 -1.93
N ASN A 435 -0.33 8.08 -0.97
CA ASN A 435 -1.08 7.14 -0.15
C ASN A 435 -1.05 7.59 1.33
N HIS A 436 -1.38 6.72 2.26
CA HIS A 436 -1.36 6.98 3.70
C HIS A 436 0.04 6.96 4.33
N ASP A 437 1.05 6.49 3.59
CA ASP A 437 2.43 6.38 4.05
C ASP A 437 3.21 7.67 3.84
N GLU A 438 4.43 7.67 4.32
CA GLU A 438 5.38 8.75 4.10
C GLU A 438 5.86 8.80 2.65
N LEU A 439 6.54 9.89 2.31
CA LEU A 439 7.39 9.94 1.13
C LEU A 439 8.62 9.06 1.39
N THR A 440 8.58 7.85 0.85
CA THR A 440 9.61 6.83 1.05
C THR A 440 10.92 7.22 0.35
N MET A 441 12.03 7.22 1.08
CA MET A 441 13.38 7.50 0.55
C MET A 441 14.34 6.34 0.81
N GLY A 442 13.83 5.14 0.99
CA GLY A 442 14.61 3.92 1.20
C GLY A 442 15.57 3.66 0.04
N ILE A 443 15.10 3.87 -1.21
CA ILE A 443 15.85 3.69 -2.46
C ILE A 443 16.57 2.35 -2.42
N SER A 444 15.77 1.29 -2.21
CA SER A 444 16.20 -0.06 -1.80
C SER A 444 17.22 -0.69 -2.75
N HIS A 445 17.09 -0.44 -4.06
CA HIS A 445 18.02 -0.99 -5.05
C HIS A 445 19.47 -0.57 -4.76
N PHE A 446 19.70 0.72 -4.52
CA PHE A 446 21.05 1.24 -4.25
C PHE A 446 21.51 0.95 -2.82
N ALA A 447 20.62 0.56 -1.91
CA ALA A 447 21.00 0.08 -0.59
C ALA A 447 21.58 -1.35 -0.64
N VAL A 448 21.00 -2.21 -1.46
CA VAL A 448 21.45 -3.60 -1.63
C VAL A 448 22.67 -3.68 -2.55
N HIS A 449 22.68 -2.92 -3.66
CA HIS A 449 23.79 -2.82 -4.60
C HIS A 449 24.77 -1.70 -4.18
N ALA A 450 25.12 -1.65 -2.90
CA ALA A 450 25.87 -0.55 -2.28
C ALA A 450 27.25 -0.30 -2.89
N ASP A 451 27.94 -1.36 -3.30
CA ASP A 451 29.31 -1.33 -3.84
C ASP A 451 29.34 -1.25 -5.37
N GLU A 452 28.21 -1.44 -6.05
CA GLU A 452 28.12 -1.26 -7.50
C GLU A 452 28.19 0.23 -7.86
N THR A 453 28.74 0.54 -9.06
CA THR A 453 28.88 1.92 -9.50
C THR A 453 27.90 2.29 -10.59
N PHE A 454 27.25 3.43 -10.43
CA PHE A 454 26.23 3.98 -11.33
C PHE A 454 26.67 5.31 -11.94
N PRO A 455 26.35 5.59 -13.21
CA PRO A 455 26.65 6.88 -13.85
C PRO A 455 25.73 7.97 -13.29
N PHE A 456 26.28 9.07 -12.81
CA PHE A 456 25.49 10.19 -12.30
C PHE A 456 26.23 11.51 -12.44
N ARG A 457 25.60 12.54 -13.02
CA ARG A 457 26.15 13.91 -13.18
C ARG A 457 27.55 13.97 -13.81
N GLY A 458 27.79 13.13 -14.82
CA GLY A 458 29.10 13.10 -15.53
C GLY A 458 30.23 12.34 -14.83
N GLY A 459 29.96 11.78 -13.63
CA GLY A 459 30.84 10.90 -12.88
C GLY A 459 30.25 9.51 -12.67
N ARG A 460 30.86 8.75 -11.77
CA ARG A 460 30.32 7.47 -11.26
C ARG A 460 30.31 7.51 -9.75
N LEU A 461 29.24 7.05 -9.14
CA LEU A 461 29.07 6.91 -7.70
C LEU A 461 28.75 5.46 -7.38
N THR A 462 29.19 4.97 -6.23
CA THR A 462 28.69 3.69 -5.69
C THR A 462 27.21 3.82 -5.31
N GLY A 463 26.50 2.70 -5.24
CA GLY A 463 25.09 2.71 -4.81
C GLY A 463 24.90 3.39 -3.46
N LYS A 464 25.82 3.12 -2.50
CA LYS A 464 25.83 3.77 -1.20
C LYS A 464 25.96 5.29 -1.32
N GLU A 465 26.98 5.78 -2.06
CA GLU A 465 27.23 7.22 -2.24
C GLU A 465 26.05 7.92 -2.93
N LEU A 466 25.51 7.30 -3.97
CA LEU A 466 24.36 7.85 -4.71
C LEU A 466 23.11 7.92 -3.82
N ARG A 467 22.82 6.87 -3.07
CA ARG A 467 21.69 6.83 -2.13
C ARG A 467 21.83 7.92 -1.06
N GLU A 468 23.00 8.04 -0.45
CA GLU A 468 23.27 9.07 0.56
C GLU A 468 23.16 10.49 0.00
N LEU A 469 23.63 10.70 -1.23
CA LEU A 469 23.55 12.00 -1.92
C LEU A 469 22.09 12.39 -2.18
N VAL A 470 21.31 11.51 -2.83
CA VAL A 470 19.92 11.77 -3.18
C VAL A 470 19.08 12.04 -1.91
N ARG A 471 19.23 11.21 -0.88
CA ARG A 471 18.52 11.38 0.40
C ARG A 471 18.88 12.70 1.08
N ARG A 472 20.16 13.06 1.12
CA ARG A 472 20.61 14.34 1.70
C ARG A 472 19.99 15.53 0.96
N GLU A 473 20.01 15.52 -0.39
CA GLU A 473 19.42 16.58 -1.20
C GLU A 473 17.92 16.73 -0.96
N MET A 474 17.20 15.62 -0.75
CA MET A 474 15.77 15.63 -0.43
C MET A 474 15.51 16.12 1.01
N TYR A 475 16.24 15.60 2.00
CA TYR A 475 16.09 16.04 3.40
C TYR A 475 16.38 17.52 3.58
N ASP A 476 17.42 18.04 2.92
CA ASP A 476 17.78 19.47 2.95
C ASP A 476 16.64 20.38 2.46
N ARG A 477 15.71 19.87 1.66
CA ARG A 477 14.56 20.61 1.13
C ARG A 477 13.28 20.37 1.90
N LEU A 478 13.09 19.18 2.46
CA LEU A 478 11.83 18.71 3.04
C LEU A 478 11.78 18.78 4.56
N LEU A 479 12.89 19.04 5.25
CA LEU A 479 12.96 19.04 6.71
C LEU A 479 13.60 20.33 7.27
N GLY A 480 13.50 20.47 8.59
CA GLY A 480 14.10 21.55 9.35
C GLY A 480 13.48 22.92 9.02
N GLU A 481 14.28 23.97 9.06
CA GLU A 481 13.82 25.35 8.86
C GLU A 481 13.21 25.65 7.48
N ARG A 482 13.51 24.82 6.49
CA ARG A 482 12.96 24.96 5.13
C ARG A 482 11.53 24.48 5.00
N ALA A 483 11.19 23.41 5.74
CA ALA A 483 9.87 22.81 5.74
C ALA A 483 9.50 22.34 7.17
N PRO A 484 9.28 23.27 8.13
CA PRO A 484 9.09 22.94 9.54
C PRO A 484 7.79 22.19 9.84
N TYR A 485 6.93 22.07 8.88
CA TYR A 485 5.63 21.38 8.92
C TYR A 485 5.72 19.89 8.52
N ASN A 486 6.87 19.43 8.07
CA ASN A 486 7.15 18.02 7.77
C ASN A 486 7.92 17.38 8.93
N LEU A 487 7.74 16.08 9.10
CA LEU A 487 8.47 15.28 10.09
C LEU A 487 9.22 14.13 9.41
N LYS A 488 10.37 13.78 9.95
CA LYS A 488 11.09 12.59 9.53
C LYS A 488 10.35 11.35 10.03
N PHE A 489 10.28 10.31 9.19
CA PHE A 489 9.79 9.00 9.56
C PHE A 489 10.69 7.91 8.94
N GLY A 490 11.34 7.12 9.77
CA GLY A 490 12.29 6.11 9.30
C GLY A 490 13.32 6.70 8.31
N GLU A 491 13.35 6.18 7.10
CA GLU A 491 14.16 6.69 5.98
C GLU A 491 13.39 7.63 5.04
N GLY A 492 12.18 8.06 5.41
CA GLY A 492 11.32 8.94 4.64
C GLY A 492 10.93 10.23 5.35
N VAL A 493 9.94 10.90 4.80
CA VAL A 493 9.36 12.15 5.32
C VAL A 493 7.84 12.06 5.31
N ALA A 494 7.23 12.23 6.48
CA ALA A 494 5.79 12.41 6.60
C ALA A 494 5.41 13.78 6.00
N SER A 495 4.66 13.76 4.92
CA SER A 495 4.24 14.95 4.16
C SER A 495 3.06 14.61 3.24
N THR A 496 2.31 15.61 2.80
CA THR A 496 1.33 15.48 1.71
C THR A 496 1.95 15.96 0.40
N THR A 497 1.41 15.55 -0.76
CA THR A 497 1.88 16.04 -2.07
C THR A 497 1.86 17.57 -2.15
N ALA A 498 0.76 18.19 -1.70
CA ALA A 498 0.64 19.66 -1.67
C ALA A 498 1.73 20.32 -0.80
N THR A 499 2.10 19.66 0.29
CA THR A 499 3.12 20.16 1.22
C THR A 499 4.55 19.95 0.70
N VAL A 500 4.84 18.84 0.00
CA VAL A 500 6.10 18.64 -0.75
C VAL A 500 6.27 19.74 -1.79
N VAL A 501 5.21 20.07 -2.52
CA VAL A 501 5.20 21.16 -3.49
C VAL A 501 5.44 22.52 -2.82
N ALA A 502 4.80 22.78 -1.67
CA ALA A 502 5.03 24.01 -0.90
C ALA A 502 6.52 24.15 -0.49
N ALA A 503 7.14 23.05 -0.03
CA ALA A 503 8.56 23.02 0.29
C ALA A 503 9.45 23.30 -0.94
N THR A 504 9.11 22.72 -2.10
CA THR A 504 9.79 23.01 -3.39
C THR A 504 9.77 24.50 -3.73
N LEU A 505 8.64 25.15 -3.47
CA LEU A 505 8.44 26.59 -3.71
C LEU A 505 9.10 27.49 -2.64
N GLY A 506 9.73 26.91 -1.62
CA GLY A 506 10.37 27.64 -0.53
C GLY A 506 9.38 28.27 0.47
N ILE A 507 8.14 27.81 0.50
CA ILE A 507 7.13 28.27 1.44
C ILE A 507 7.39 27.63 2.80
N ARG A 508 7.66 28.45 3.81
CA ARG A 508 8.02 27.99 5.17
C ARG A 508 6.85 28.04 6.16
N ASP A 509 5.85 28.86 5.89
CA ASP A 509 4.70 29.04 6.75
C ASP A 509 3.41 28.72 5.98
N LEU A 510 2.81 27.57 6.27
CA LEU A 510 1.56 27.14 5.67
C LEU A 510 0.34 27.90 6.22
N GLY A 511 0.47 28.58 7.37
CA GLY A 511 -0.58 29.40 7.95
C GLY A 511 -0.69 30.79 7.31
N ALA A 512 0.33 31.22 6.55
CA ALA A 512 0.43 32.53 5.92
C ALA A 512 0.42 32.50 4.38
N LEU A 513 -0.19 31.46 3.78
CA LEU A 513 -0.30 31.33 2.33
C LEU A 513 -1.06 32.47 1.69
N LYS A 514 -0.50 33.02 0.62
CA LYS A 514 -1.13 34.03 -0.23
C LYS A 514 -1.90 33.34 -1.38
N PRO A 515 -2.92 33.99 -1.97
CA PRO A 515 -3.63 33.43 -3.13
C PRO A 515 -2.72 32.99 -4.28
N GLY A 516 -1.65 33.74 -4.56
CA GLY A 516 -0.65 33.37 -5.57
C GLY A 516 0.19 32.13 -5.22
N ASP A 517 0.37 31.84 -3.92
CA ASP A 517 1.07 30.63 -3.49
C ASP A 517 0.20 29.39 -3.71
N VAL A 518 -1.10 29.48 -3.44
CA VAL A 518 -2.06 28.38 -3.70
C VAL A 518 -2.07 28.03 -5.19
N GLU A 519 -2.08 29.03 -6.08
CA GLU A 519 -2.00 28.77 -7.54
C GLU A 519 -0.68 28.11 -7.95
N ARG A 520 0.44 28.54 -7.37
CA ARG A 520 1.74 27.94 -7.63
C ARG A 520 1.78 26.47 -7.13
N ILE A 521 1.25 26.21 -5.94
CA ILE A 521 1.14 24.85 -5.39
C ILE A 521 0.26 24.00 -6.33
N ARG A 522 -0.91 24.47 -6.71
CA ARG A 522 -1.83 23.77 -7.61
C ARG A 522 -1.17 23.41 -8.95
N ARG A 523 -0.43 24.34 -9.53
CA ARG A 523 0.27 24.14 -10.81
C ARG A 523 1.36 23.04 -10.71
N LEU A 524 2.17 23.05 -9.66
CA LEU A 524 3.22 22.04 -9.50
C LEU A 524 2.65 20.69 -9.07
N HIS A 525 1.56 20.67 -8.29
CA HIS A 525 0.85 19.44 -7.97
C HIS A 525 0.27 18.80 -9.26
N LEU A 526 -0.29 19.61 -10.16
CA LEU A 526 -0.71 19.15 -11.49
C LEU A 526 0.45 18.64 -12.36
N LEU A 527 1.66 19.19 -12.21
CA LEU A 527 2.85 18.67 -12.89
C LEU A 527 3.20 17.24 -12.42
N LEU A 528 3.09 16.97 -11.12
CA LEU A 528 3.26 15.61 -10.58
C LEU A 528 2.12 14.67 -11.01
N ALA A 529 0.88 15.17 -11.03
CA ALA A 529 -0.26 14.42 -11.56
C ALA A 529 -0.05 14.09 -13.04
N PHE A 530 0.48 15.03 -13.83
CA PHE A 530 0.83 14.82 -15.23
C PHE A 530 1.91 13.72 -15.38
N TYR A 531 3.00 13.79 -14.60
CA TYR A 531 4.05 12.77 -14.65
C TYR A 531 3.47 11.37 -14.41
N ASN A 532 2.67 11.20 -13.37
CA ASN A 532 2.10 9.90 -13.00
C ASN A 532 1.02 9.43 -14.00
N ALA A 533 0.17 10.34 -14.49
CA ALA A 533 -0.91 10.00 -15.42
C ALA A 533 -0.41 9.73 -16.84
N MET A 534 0.71 10.32 -17.27
CA MET A 534 1.24 10.14 -18.62
C MET A 534 2.25 8.99 -18.69
N GLN A 535 1.97 7.89 -17.98
CA GLN A 535 2.69 6.62 -18.02
C GLN A 535 1.73 5.47 -18.32
N PRO A 536 2.19 4.33 -18.90
CA PRO A 536 1.40 3.12 -19.00
C PRO A 536 0.96 2.58 -17.63
N GLY A 537 0.09 1.58 -17.58
CA GLY A 537 -0.39 0.99 -16.34
C GLY A 537 -1.52 1.79 -15.68
N VAL A 538 -1.52 1.89 -14.36
CA VAL A 538 -2.58 2.56 -13.59
C VAL A 538 -2.12 3.92 -13.08
N PHE A 539 -3.00 4.90 -13.11
CA PHE A 539 -2.84 6.16 -12.40
C PHE A 539 -3.72 6.18 -11.15
N ALA A 540 -3.14 6.43 -9.98
CA ALA A 540 -3.85 6.50 -8.71
C ALA A 540 -3.63 7.85 -8.00
N LEU A 541 -4.66 8.32 -7.31
CA LEU A 541 -4.61 9.54 -6.51
C LEU A 541 -5.49 9.39 -5.26
N SER A 542 -5.19 10.18 -4.24
CA SER A 542 -5.88 10.15 -2.95
C SER A 542 -6.88 11.30 -2.77
N GLY A 543 -7.68 11.22 -1.70
CA GLY A 543 -8.51 12.32 -1.27
C GLY A 543 -7.70 13.57 -0.89
N TRP A 544 -6.52 13.39 -0.32
CA TRP A 544 -5.61 14.49 -0.01
C TRP A 544 -5.13 15.22 -1.26
N ASP A 545 -4.85 14.50 -2.35
CA ASP A 545 -4.48 15.11 -3.64
C ASP A 545 -5.65 15.90 -4.22
N LEU A 546 -6.87 15.33 -4.24
CA LEU A 546 -8.04 15.94 -4.84
C LEU A 546 -8.43 17.27 -4.17
N VAL A 547 -8.27 17.37 -2.86
CA VAL A 547 -8.58 18.61 -2.14
C VAL A 547 -7.36 19.50 -1.90
N GLY A 548 -6.15 19.04 -2.23
CA GLY A 548 -4.89 19.74 -1.94
C GLY A 548 -4.66 19.89 -0.44
N ALA A 549 -4.78 18.80 0.31
CA ALA A 549 -4.65 18.81 1.76
C ALA A 549 -3.20 19.09 2.20
N LEU A 550 -3.05 20.00 3.17
CA LEU A 550 -1.78 20.25 3.84
C LEU A 550 -1.58 19.27 5.01
N THR A 551 -0.33 19.11 5.44
CA THR A 551 -0.02 18.37 6.67
C THR A 551 -0.70 18.99 7.88
N LEU A 552 -1.09 18.15 8.84
CA LEU A 552 -1.57 18.59 10.14
C LEU A 552 -0.44 19.20 10.98
N PRO A 553 -0.71 20.22 11.79
CA PRO A 553 0.22 20.63 12.83
C PRO A 553 0.49 19.46 13.79
N ALA A 554 1.76 19.15 14.09
CA ALA A 554 2.13 18.04 14.99
C ALA A 554 1.43 18.13 16.36
N ALA A 555 1.19 19.31 16.86
CA ALA A 555 0.46 19.54 18.12
C ALA A 555 -0.98 18.99 18.11
N SER A 556 -1.64 18.97 16.95
CA SER A 556 -3.03 18.50 16.81
C SER A 556 -3.18 16.98 16.84
N VAL A 557 -2.06 16.23 16.70
CA VAL A 557 -2.00 14.77 16.70
C VAL A 557 -0.95 14.23 17.68
N ARG A 558 -0.54 15.02 18.67
CA ARG A 558 0.56 14.73 19.58
C ARG A 558 0.47 13.34 20.23
N GLU A 559 -0.72 12.94 20.67
CA GLU A 559 -0.91 11.65 21.32
C GLU A 559 -0.63 10.48 20.38
N ARG A 560 -0.95 10.64 19.07
CA ARG A 560 -0.71 9.65 18.04
C ARG A 560 0.75 9.56 17.59
N LEU A 561 1.56 10.59 17.90
CA LEU A 561 3.00 10.60 17.60
C LEU A 561 3.84 9.94 18.71
N ALA A 562 3.23 9.52 19.81
CA ALA A 562 3.94 9.03 20.99
C ALA A 562 4.67 7.69 20.75
N ASP A 563 4.26 6.92 19.74
CA ASP A 563 4.91 5.67 19.32
C ASP A 563 5.94 5.85 18.20
N GLY A 564 6.30 7.10 17.86
CA GLY A 564 7.25 7.43 16.78
C GLY A 564 6.65 7.45 15.37
N ASP A 565 5.37 7.11 15.18
CA ASP A 565 4.70 7.15 13.88
C ASP A 565 4.33 8.59 13.50
N THR A 566 5.24 9.28 12.83
CA THR A 566 5.03 10.67 12.40
C THR A 566 4.09 10.82 11.22
N ARG A 567 3.68 9.73 10.53
CA ARG A 567 2.76 9.75 9.38
C ARG A 567 1.37 10.27 9.73
N TRP A 568 1.01 10.32 11.01
CA TRP A 568 -0.27 10.90 11.42
C TRP A 568 -0.45 12.37 10.96
N ILE A 569 0.64 13.11 10.71
CA ILE A 569 0.53 14.48 10.20
C ILE A 569 0.09 14.54 8.72
N ASN A 570 0.34 13.52 7.91
CA ASN A 570 -0.10 13.48 6.51
C ASN A 570 -1.47 12.81 6.31
N ARG A 571 -2.08 12.29 7.38
CA ARG A 571 -3.38 11.58 7.37
C ARG A 571 -4.55 12.47 7.81
N GLY A 572 -4.44 13.79 7.65
CA GLY A 572 -5.50 14.73 8.05
C GLY A 572 -6.84 14.47 7.35
N ALA A 573 -7.94 14.69 8.07
CA ALA A 573 -9.28 14.42 7.54
C ALA A 573 -9.69 15.41 6.43
N TYR A 574 -10.45 14.92 5.43
CA TYR A 574 -10.92 15.69 4.29
C TYR A 574 -12.41 15.44 4.00
N ASP A 575 -13.08 16.47 3.50
CA ASP A 575 -14.48 16.45 3.04
C ASP A 575 -14.50 16.59 1.50
N LEU A 576 -14.63 15.47 0.79
CA LEU A 576 -14.59 15.45 -0.68
C LEU A 576 -15.70 16.26 -1.32
N LEU A 577 -16.90 16.19 -0.75
CA LEU A 577 -18.10 16.80 -1.33
C LEU A 577 -18.39 18.21 -0.80
N GLY A 578 -17.71 18.64 0.26
CA GLY A 578 -18.01 19.91 0.93
C GLY A 578 -19.36 19.92 1.63
N SER A 579 -19.91 18.75 1.90
CA SER A 579 -21.27 18.61 2.42
C SER A 579 -21.36 18.65 3.94
N ASN A 580 -20.24 18.53 4.63
CA ASN A 580 -20.15 18.59 6.09
C ASN A 580 -19.10 19.63 6.55
N PRO A 581 -19.30 20.92 6.23
CA PRO A 581 -18.28 21.95 6.46
C PRO A 581 -17.99 22.20 7.95
N GLN A 582 -18.91 21.82 8.84
CA GLN A 582 -18.78 22.00 10.29
C GLN A 582 -17.99 20.86 10.97
N ALA A 583 -17.75 19.75 10.28
CA ALA A 583 -16.98 18.66 10.86
C ALA A 583 -15.53 19.09 11.07
N SER A 584 -15.07 19.08 12.32
CA SER A 584 -13.68 19.39 12.69
C SER A 584 -12.75 18.18 12.62
N GLN A 585 -13.30 16.96 12.52
CA GLN A 585 -12.57 15.69 12.48
C GLN A 585 -13.38 14.63 11.74
N SER A 586 -12.70 13.54 11.35
CA SER A 586 -13.31 12.34 10.79
C SER A 586 -13.91 11.43 11.87
N ALA A 587 -14.62 10.37 11.45
CA ALA A 587 -15.08 9.31 12.34
C ALA A 587 -13.92 8.59 13.05
N GLY A 588 -12.72 8.51 12.44
CA GLY A 588 -11.49 7.99 13.04
C GLY A 588 -10.82 8.94 14.02
N GLY A 589 -11.43 10.10 14.32
CA GLY A 589 -10.90 11.11 15.25
C GLY A 589 -9.67 11.87 14.72
N LEU A 590 -9.43 11.85 13.40
CA LEU A 590 -8.36 12.66 12.80
C LEU A 590 -8.83 14.08 12.56
N PRO A 591 -8.04 15.10 12.95
CA PRO A 591 -8.37 16.49 12.70
C PRO A 591 -8.53 16.79 11.21
N ARG A 592 -9.43 17.73 10.87
CA ARG A 592 -9.60 18.20 9.49
C ARG A 592 -8.36 18.94 9.01
N ALA A 593 -7.83 18.50 7.87
CA ALA A 593 -6.73 19.19 7.19
C ALA A 593 -7.19 20.48 6.50
N VAL A 594 -6.27 21.42 6.34
CA VAL A 594 -6.49 22.58 5.46
C VAL A 594 -6.49 22.08 4.01
N ALA A 595 -7.59 22.28 3.30
CA ALA A 595 -7.78 21.91 1.90
C ALA A 595 -7.64 23.16 1.00
N LEU A 596 -6.62 23.16 0.12
CA LEU A 596 -6.30 24.35 -0.69
C LEU A 596 -7.22 24.52 -1.91
N TYR A 597 -7.82 23.43 -2.41
CA TYR A 597 -8.55 23.45 -3.67
C TYR A 597 -10.07 23.45 -3.52
N GLY A 598 -10.56 23.31 -2.28
CA GLY A 598 -11.98 23.18 -2.00
C GLY A 598 -12.53 21.77 -2.29
N SER A 599 -13.84 21.63 -2.23
CA SER A 599 -14.55 20.36 -2.48
C SER A 599 -14.60 20.04 -3.97
N LEU A 600 -14.83 18.75 -4.32
CA LEU A 600 -15.02 18.32 -5.72
C LEU A 600 -16.21 19.05 -6.36
N THR A 601 -17.28 19.25 -5.60
CA THR A 601 -18.47 19.95 -6.10
C THR A 601 -18.15 21.38 -6.54
N GLU A 602 -17.35 22.10 -5.77
CA GLU A 602 -16.91 23.48 -6.11
C GLU A 602 -15.91 23.46 -7.27
N GLN A 603 -14.94 22.53 -7.25
CA GLN A 603 -13.91 22.43 -8.26
C GLN A 603 -14.48 22.15 -9.65
N LEU A 604 -15.47 21.24 -9.78
CA LEU A 604 -16.07 20.88 -11.06
C LEU A 604 -16.91 22.00 -11.69
N GLN A 605 -17.24 23.06 -10.95
CA GLN A 605 -17.87 24.26 -11.49
C GLN A 605 -16.88 25.22 -12.17
N SER A 606 -15.57 25.03 -11.97
CA SER A 606 -14.52 25.87 -12.56
C SER A 606 -13.64 25.06 -13.51
N SER A 607 -13.56 25.47 -14.76
CA SER A 607 -12.71 24.81 -15.79
C SER A 607 -11.22 24.87 -15.46
N ASP A 608 -10.79 25.76 -14.57
CA ASP A 608 -9.40 26.01 -14.21
C ASP A 608 -9.01 25.38 -12.85
N SER A 609 -9.93 24.67 -12.18
CA SER A 609 -9.67 23.98 -10.94
C SER A 609 -8.71 22.79 -11.11
N PHE A 610 -8.18 22.27 -9.99
CA PHE A 610 -7.36 21.05 -10.01
C PHE A 610 -8.12 19.86 -10.60
N ALA A 611 -9.34 19.58 -10.12
CA ALA A 611 -10.13 18.45 -10.59
C ALA A 611 -10.50 18.56 -12.08
N SER A 612 -10.85 19.76 -12.57
CA SER A 612 -11.19 19.97 -13.99
C SER A 612 -9.98 19.85 -14.93
N ARG A 613 -8.81 20.32 -14.49
CA ARG A 613 -7.54 20.13 -15.23
C ARG A 613 -7.13 18.67 -15.23
N LEU A 614 -7.27 17.98 -14.11
CA LEU A 614 -7.03 16.55 -13.96
C LEU A 614 -7.95 15.74 -14.89
N ALA A 615 -9.24 16.08 -14.95
CA ALA A 615 -10.20 15.44 -15.84
C ALA A 615 -9.81 15.58 -17.34
N ARG A 616 -9.23 16.72 -17.75
CA ARG A 616 -8.69 16.89 -19.11
C ARG A 616 -7.49 15.97 -19.36
N LEU A 617 -6.60 15.87 -18.39
CA LEU A 617 -5.43 14.99 -18.46
C LEU A 617 -5.84 13.52 -18.59
N ILE A 618 -6.77 13.05 -17.75
CA ILE A 618 -7.26 11.68 -17.76
C ILE A 618 -7.99 11.36 -19.07
N ARG A 619 -8.76 12.29 -19.61
CA ARG A 619 -9.39 12.12 -20.94
C ARG A 619 -8.36 12.00 -22.06
N ALA A 620 -7.30 12.81 -22.04
CA ALA A 620 -6.21 12.70 -23.02
C ALA A 620 -5.53 11.33 -22.92
N ARG A 621 -5.21 10.88 -21.70
CA ARG A 621 -4.68 9.54 -21.44
C ARG A 621 -5.58 8.43 -22.03
N ALA A 622 -6.89 8.51 -21.79
CA ALA A 622 -7.85 7.53 -22.28
C ALA A 622 -7.97 7.54 -23.83
N GLN A 623 -7.98 8.72 -24.46
CA GLN A 623 -8.02 8.87 -25.92
C GLN A 623 -6.77 8.33 -26.62
N LEU A 624 -5.63 8.33 -25.93
CA LEU A 624 -4.39 7.75 -26.41
C LEU A 624 -4.28 6.24 -26.12
N HIS A 625 -5.20 5.68 -25.34
CA HIS A 625 -5.06 4.34 -24.78
C HIS A 625 -3.71 4.12 -24.07
N LEU A 626 -3.21 5.17 -23.43
CA LEU A 626 -1.86 5.22 -22.87
C LEU A 626 -1.64 4.18 -21.76
N GLN A 627 -2.70 3.81 -21.05
CA GLN A 627 -2.65 2.76 -20.02
C GLN A 627 -2.16 1.40 -20.56
N SER A 628 -2.33 1.15 -21.85
CA SER A 628 -1.91 -0.07 -22.56
C SER A 628 -0.73 0.15 -23.50
N ALA A 629 -0.13 1.33 -23.47
CA ALA A 629 1.04 1.65 -24.27
C ALA A 629 2.30 0.98 -23.73
N ARG A 630 3.33 0.91 -24.55
CA ARG A 630 4.64 0.36 -24.19
C ARG A 630 5.69 1.47 -24.13
N LEU A 631 6.48 1.53 -23.07
CA LEU A 631 7.63 2.43 -23.02
C LEU A 631 8.67 2.00 -24.05
N ALA A 632 8.84 2.81 -25.09
CA ALA A 632 9.77 2.56 -26.19
C ALA A 632 11.17 3.12 -25.92
N ASP A 633 11.24 4.38 -25.46
CA ASP A 633 12.54 5.03 -25.23
C ASP A 633 12.49 6.06 -24.09
N VAL A 634 13.66 6.33 -23.53
CA VAL A 634 13.95 7.43 -22.60
C VAL A 634 15.11 8.22 -23.24
N PRO A 635 14.83 9.21 -24.09
CA PRO A 635 15.86 9.91 -24.86
C PRO A 635 16.88 10.59 -23.95
N ALA A 636 18.14 10.55 -24.38
CA ALA A 636 19.21 11.32 -23.76
C ALA A 636 19.01 12.82 -24.03
N VAL A 637 19.06 13.63 -22.99
CA VAL A 637 18.90 15.09 -23.02
C VAL A 637 20.01 15.78 -22.27
N GLN A 638 20.30 17.05 -22.60
CA GLN A 638 21.35 17.86 -22.01
C GLN A 638 20.86 18.69 -20.83
N ALA A 639 19.65 19.24 -20.94
CA ALA A 639 19.06 20.06 -19.88
C ALA A 639 18.77 19.21 -18.64
N LYS A 640 19.31 19.62 -17.50
CA LYS A 640 19.21 18.85 -16.24
C LYS A 640 17.79 18.58 -15.83
N GLY A 641 16.92 19.59 -15.95
CA GLY A 641 15.50 19.49 -15.56
C GLY A 641 14.60 18.77 -16.55
N LEU A 642 15.07 18.49 -17.79
CA LEU A 642 14.26 17.87 -18.83
C LEU A 642 14.19 16.35 -18.61
N PHE A 643 12.97 15.84 -18.65
CA PHE A 643 12.65 14.41 -18.67
C PHE A 643 11.73 14.10 -19.82
N VAL A 644 12.07 13.11 -20.64
CA VAL A 644 11.30 12.73 -21.83
C VAL A 644 11.08 11.22 -21.83
N LEU A 645 9.84 10.81 -22.06
CA LEU A 645 9.44 9.41 -22.33
C LEU A 645 8.84 9.33 -23.72
N VAL A 646 9.08 8.22 -24.41
CA VAL A 646 8.45 7.90 -25.69
C VAL A 646 7.71 6.58 -25.54
N HIS A 647 6.41 6.60 -25.79
CA HIS A 647 5.56 5.43 -25.70
C HIS A 647 5.05 5.03 -27.10
N GLU A 648 5.10 3.74 -27.41
CA GLU A 648 4.37 3.17 -28.52
C GLU A 648 2.92 2.95 -28.11
N LEU A 649 2.01 3.56 -28.85
CA LEU A 649 0.58 3.42 -28.62
C LEU A 649 0.07 2.07 -29.15
N PRO A 650 -0.98 1.49 -28.53
CA PRO A 650 -1.54 0.21 -28.99
C PRO A 650 -1.92 0.22 -30.47
N ASP A 651 -1.92 -0.96 -31.07
CA ASP A 651 -2.35 -1.20 -32.47
C ASP A 651 -1.59 -0.37 -33.52
N ASN A 652 -0.33 -0.01 -33.20
CA ASN A 652 0.52 0.83 -34.04
C ASN A 652 -0.13 2.19 -34.43
N THR A 653 -0.92 2.76 -33.51
CA THR A 653 -1.63 4.04 -33.75
C THR A 653 -0.72 5.27 -33.62
N GLY A 654 0.59 5.07 -33.44
CA GLY A 654 1.62 6.10 -33.42
C GLY A 654 2.41 6.12 -32.08
N LEU A 655 3.04 7.24 -31.84
CA LEU A 655 3.83 7.49 -30.62
C LEU A 655 3.18 8.56 -29.76
N GLU A 656 3.36 8.42 -28.45
CA GLU A 656 3.16 9.48 -27.47
C GLU A 656 4.50 9.89 -26.89
N ILE A 657 4.72 11.20 -26.74
CA ILE A 657 5.92 11.79 -26.15
C ILE A 657 5.52 12.62 -24.95
N THR A 658 5.86 12.15 -23.77
CA THR A 658 5.74 12.87 -22.53
C THR A 658 7.02 13.66 -22.27
N ALA A 659 6.95 14.99 -22.25
CA ALA A 659 8.09 15.86 -21.97
C ALA A 659 7.80 16.76 -20.76
N ILE A 660 8.69 16.75 -19.77
CA ILE A 660 8.53 17.46 -18.51
C ILE A 660 9.79 18.25 -18.18
N ASN A 661 9.62 19.52 -17.86
CA ASN A 661 10.65 20.36 -17.26
C ASN A 661 10.41 20.49 -15.76
N PHE A 662 11.19 19.78 -14.96
CA PHE A 662 11.20 19.88 -13.49
C PHE A 662 11.97 21.09 -12.96
N GLY A 663 12.69 21.83 -13.84
CA GLY A 663 13.51 22.97 -13.46
C GLY A 663 12.73 24.29 -13.42
N ASP A 664 13.32 25.27 -12.75
CA ASP A 664 12.81 26.63 -12.56
C ASP A 664 13.16 27.59 -13.72
N ARG A 665 13.77 27.08 -14.81
CA ARG A 665 14.13 27.84 -16.01
C ARG A 665 13.49 27.22 -17.23
N ALA A 666 13.22 28.06 -18.25
CA ALA A 666 12.75 27.57 -19.53
C ALA A 666 13.84 26.75 -20.23
N ILE A 667 13.40 25.74 -20.97
CA ILE A 667 14.25 24.83 -21.76
C ILE A 667 13.87 24.98 -23.24
N ASP A 668 14.90 25.01 -24.10
CA ASP A 668 14.80 24.93 -25.56
C ASP A 668 15.83 23.91 -26.03
N GLU A 669 15.40 22.68 -26.31
CA GLU A 669 16.31 21.57 -26.63
C GLU A 669 15.77 20.70 -27.76
N SER A 670 16.65 20.29 -28.65
CA SER A 670 16.39 19.33 -29.71
C SER A 670 16.62 17.91 -29.21
N VAL A 671 15.56 17.07 -29.22
CA VAL A 671 15.56 15.71 -28.65
C VAL A 671 15.35 14.66 -29.73
N PRO A 672 16.16 13.60 -29.81
CA PRO A 672 15.97 12.52 -30.78
C PRO A 672 14.73 11.70 -30.41
N ILE A 673 13.84 11.45 -31.35
CA ILE A 673 12.64 10.63 -31.18
C ILE A 673 12.77 9.39 -32.05
N ARG A 674 13.17 8.29 -31.44
CA ARG A 674 13.30 7.00 -32.14
C ARG A 674 11.92 6.45 -32.53
N GLY A 675 11.85 5.81 -33.68
CA GLY A 675 10.62 5.18 -34.19
C GLY A 675 9.66 6.13 -34.91
N ALA A 676 9.91 7.44 -34.92
CA ALA A 676 9.09 8.38 -35.67
C ALA A 676 9.66 8.60 -37.07
N ALA A 677 8.77 8.66 -38.09
CA ALA A 677 9.15 8.97 -39.47
C ALA A 677 9.59 10.44 -39.57
N THR A 678 10.57 10.70 -40.45
CA THR A 678 11.05 12.07 -40.73
C THR A 678 9.95 12.93 -41.32
N GLY A 679 9.81 14.16 -40.86
CA GLY A 679 8.75 15.07 -41.34
C GLY A 679 7.40 14.85 -40.66
N SER A 680 7.28 13.90 -39.73
CA SER A 680 6.08 13.74 -38.92
C SER A 680 5.77 14.98 -38.10
N LYS A 681 4.50 15.14 -37.74
CA LYS A 681 4.01 16.23 -36.88
C LYS A 681 3.62 15.72 -35.51
N ALA A 682 4.17 16.35 -34.48
CA ALA A 682 3.80 16.10 -33.09
C ALA A 682 2.73 17.11 -32.66
N ILE A 683 1.56 16.62 -32.26
CA ILE A 683 0.40 17.43 -31.85
C ILE A 683 0.29 17.37 -30.34
N ASP A 684 0.19 18.53 -29.68
CA ASP A 684 -0.06 18.59 -28.25
C ASP A 684 -1.49 18.14 -27.93
N VAL A 685 -1.64 17.05 -27.20
CA VAL A 685 -2.97 16.44 -26.91
C VAL A 685 -3.77 17.21 -25.87
N LEU A 686 -3.11 18.04 -25.07
CA LEU A 686 -3.75 18.90 -24.07
C LEU A 686 -4.09 20.28 -24.62
N GLU A 687 -3.35 20.72 -25.65
CA GLU A 687 -3.54 21.98 -26.37
C GLU A 687 -3.65 21.74 -27.90
N PRO A 688 -4.70 21.03 -28.36
CA PRO A 688 -4.79 20.60 -29.77
C PRO A 688 -4.92 21.76 -30.76
N GLN A 689 -5.21 22.95 -30.30
CA GLN A 689 -5.25 24.18 -31.12
C GLN A 689 -3.85 24.83 -31.29
N ALA A 690 -2.86 24.40 -30.49
CA ALA A 690 -1.49 24.87 -30.67
C ALA A 690 -0.90 24.36 -31.99
N PRO A 691 -0.03 25.14 -32.65
CA PRO A 691 0.64 24.68 -33.86
C PRO A 691 1.39 23.37 -33.63
N PRO A 692 1.23 22.36 -34.53
CA PRO A 692 2.02 21.14 -34.42
C PRO A 692 3.51 21.43 -34.48
N LEU A 693 4.29 20.62 -33.79
CA LEU A 693 5.75 20.66 -33.86
C LEU A 693 6.21 19.72 -34.98
N ASP A 694 7.09 20.22 -35.85
CA ASP A 694 7.65 19.40 -36.93
C ASP A 694 8.86 18.59 -36.42
N LEU A 695 8.89 17.32 -36.80
CA LEU A 695 10.07 16.48 -36.60
C LEU A 695 11.10 16.79 -37.68
N GLY A 696 12.29 17.17 -37.29
CA GLY A 696 13.37 17.50 -38.21
C GLY A 696 13.81 16.32 -39.09
N PRO A 697 14.57 16.59 -40.14
CA PRO A 697 15.07 15.56 -41.06
C PRO A 697 16.04 14.58 -40.41
N ASP A 698 16.59 14.94 -39.26
CA ASP A 698 17.47 14.12 -38.42
C ASP A 698 16.72 13.30 -37.34
N GLY A 699 15.37 13.26 -37.42
CA GLY A 699 14.53 12.55 -36.44
C GLY A 699 14.48 13.23 -35.07
N ARG A 700 14.76 14.54 -35.02
CA ARG A 700 14.77 15.28 -33.76
C ARG A 700 13.58 16.24 -33.65
N LEU A 701 13.07 16.37 -32.45
CA LEU A 701 11.96 17.26 -32.11
C LEU A 701 12.47 18.42 -31.24
N GLN A 702 12.17 19.65 -31.64
CA GLN A 702 12.50 20.83 -30.84
C GLN A 702 11.48 21.03 -29.74
N LEU A 703 11.89 20.79 -28.49
CA LEU A 703 11.06 20.94 -27.30
C LEU A 703 11.32 22.29 -26.63
N ARG A 704 10.27 23.10 -26.51
CA ARG A 704 10.27 24.35 -25.74
C ARG A 704 9.31 24.22 -24.58
N LEU A 705 9.87 24.27 -23.35
CA LEU A 705 9.12 24.13 -22.12
C LEU A 705 9.47 25.27 -21.17
N ASN A 706 8.46 25.97 -20.67
CA ASN A 706 8.64 26.92 -19.57
C ASN A 706 9.09 26.22 -18.29
N ALA A 707 9.46 26.98 -17.28
CA ALA A 707 9.75 26.45 -15.94
C ALA A 707 8.55 25.68 -15.40
N PHE A 708 8.80 24.50 -14.85
CA PHE A 708 7.77 23.61 -14.28
C PHE A 708 6.57 23.39 -15.24
N ALA A 709 6.88 23.05 -16.48
CA ALA A 709 5.87 22.81 -17.51
C ALA A 709 6.04 21.42 -18.13
N ALA A 710 4.97 20.92 -18.70
CA ALA A 710 4.95 19.64 -19.39
C ALA A 710 4.16 19.71 -20.69
N LYS A 711 4.44 18.79 -21.61
CA LYS A 711 3.70 18.54 -22.85
C LYS A 711 3.49 17.05 -23.06
N ALA A 712 2.32 16.70 -23.58
CA ALA A 712 2.02 15.39 -24.10
C ALA A 712 1.78 15.51 -25.61
N LEU A 713 2.65 14.92 -26.41
CA LEU A 713 2.66 15.10 -27.86
C LEU A 713 2.38 13.77 -28.55
N ARG A 714 1.44 13.77 -29.50
CA ARG A 714 1.11 12.60 -30.32
C ARG A 714 1.68 12.73 -31.73
N ILE A 715 2.38 11.69 -32.18
CA ILE A 715 2.73 11.46 -33.59
C ILE A 715 1.85 10.35 -34.10
N LYS A 716 1.06 10.61 -35.20
CA LYS A 716 0.06 9.67 -35.73
C LYS A 716 0.60 8.70 -36.78
N ASP A 717 1.79 8.95 -37.32
CA ASP A 717 2.36 8.12 -38.37
C ASP A 717 2.72 6.72 -37.80
N PRO A 718 2.57 5.67 -38.63
CA PRO A 718 2.94 4.34 -38.19
C PRO A 718 4.44 4.33 -37.82
N VAL A 719 4.73 3.62 -36.75
CA VAL A 719 6.10 3.41 -36.30
C VAL A 719 6.89 2.75 -37.42
N SER A 720 7.98 3.38 -37.85
CA SER A 720 8.90 2.71 -38.78
C SER A 720 9.50 1.49 -38.05
N PRO A 721 9.51 0.31 -38.68
CA PRO A 721 10.01 -0.92 -38.06
C PRO A 721 11.47 -0.87 -37.62
#